data_dc5e4cc6dcee6c58b0f0cba308a2c2b1
#
_entry.id   dc5e4cc6dcee6c58b0f0cba308a2c2b1
#
_cell.length_a   1.000
_cell.length_b   1.000
_cell.length_c   1.000
_cell.angle_alpha   90.00
_cell.angle_beta   90.00
_cell.angle_gamma   90.00
#
_symmetry.space_group_name_H-M   'P 1'
#
loop_
_entity.id
_entity.type
_entity.pdbx_description
1 polymer ?
#
loop_
_entity_poly.entity_id
_entity_poly.type
_entity_poly.pdbx_seq_one_letter_code
_entity_poly.pdbx_strand_id
1 'polypeptide(L)'
;MRKISSKILPAMLIGGVSGWAFYYLLYQIPGVISIRRFGYAIVTGILVTALLYYFWPKISKLLENLDTTRKTTILVIGSLMAGLAIVLCLIYPGILVENLLVPTNSIKITVVGNGAIEVSWLNNGFQDISLSELKVFNGKISVTESGKLFSPDESGQMEILWNGRAINNISIVVNSPEAVPFFVSLNDQRIGEANVSSGSSTLSASIPIRTPFIAVIIPFIVIGIFAFLFFIILMLTFLPIDSNCKDGDLLKNEPINNLILLVVILVSLIAIGLLTNTGINNRYLYDDYCYAASGKDLGFLECTTLRLQTTNGRFSQMSLLCLMDTINPLGFRLSVGICQILLFLSLFLAIRSLFPSGLRSLIAGAASLIYLLVLVSVPYIAHTLIWYSGMVTVVPSLIGFNILIFLCFRNNKHKSFSFWVPAGVFIIAFINAGFNETIDSMLIGLTFLLIIASFIPGMPFPNTIRYKLIVAFVGTLGGFILMASLPGTGARLTRYVQPDLGIGILKTVFESGLETLRLAFGSVTGMVAFSLIPIAGISIGTELKFSEISHVNKRSISFGLFVLAWIVYLGGFVPAAYALNANMPQRTMIVPLYILIFLLFVSMIFAGSLIRTHIKGIPWVTLLLATLYLASLFFARYNPVGRIYAQYATGFDRRELIIMQAKADGLPIIEVGPILSPELLFGDIKSSSDYWVNKCATNYYDIDVRLQP
;
A
#
# COMPACT_ATOMS: atom_id res chain seq x y z
N MET A 1 -36.42 9.26 15.22
CA MET A 1 -35.27 8.98 14.30
C MET A 1 -33.93 9.50 14.79
N ARG A 2 -33.76 10.72 15.35
CA ARG A 2 -32.43 11.24 15.80
C ARG A 2 -31.70 10.37 16.84
N LYS A 3 -32.38 9.71 17.78
CA LYS A 3 -31.80 8.83 18.82
C LYS A 3 -31.30 7.49 18.28
N ILE A 4 -31.87 7.00 17.17
CA ILE A 4 -31.48 5.70 16.58
C ILE A 4 -30.17 5.82 15.81
N SER A 5 -29.96 6.93 15.08
CA SER A 5 -28.78 7.08 14.21
C SER A 5 -27.46 7.26 14.96
N SER A 6 -27.47 7.87 16.16
CA SER A 6 -26.25 8.04 16.96
C SER A 6 -25.71 6.73 17.57
N LYS A 7 -26.55 5.71 17.64
CA LYS A 7 -26.21 4.38 18.19
C LYS A 7 -25.82 3.38 17.11
N ILE A 8 -26.43 3.50 15.92
CA ILE A 8 -26.20 2.54 14.82
C ILE A 8 -24.83 2.73 14.19
N LEU A 9 -24.42 3.98 13.94
CA LEU A 9 -23.17 4.25 13.21
C LEU A 9 -21.93 3.68 13.93
N PRO A 10 -21.69 3.92 15.24
CA PRO A 10 -20.58 3.30 15.96
C PRO A 10 -20.65 1.78 15.97
N ALA A 11 -21.86 1.20 16.18
CA ALA A 11 -22.03 -0.24 16.18
C ALA A 11 -21.74 -0.87 14.81
N MET A 12 -22.13 -0.23 13.71
CA MET A 12 -21.83 -0.67 12.35
C MET A 12 -20.33 -0.57 12.03
N LEU A 13 -19.66 0.50 12.47
CA LEU A 13 -18.19 0.65 12.28
C LEU A 13 -17.45 -0.46 13.00
N ILE A 14 -17.79 -0.72 14.26
CA ILE A 14 -17.14 -1.79 15.05
C ILE A 14 -17.46 -3.16 14.46
N GLY A 15 -18.72 -3.39 14.07
CA GLY A 15 -19.12 -4.62 13.41
C GLY A 15 -18.39 -4.84 12.10
N GLY A 16 -18.22 -3.80 11.29
CA GLY A 16 -17.45 -3.86 10.03
C GLY A 16 -15.98 -4.19 10.26
N VAL A 17 -15.33 -3.52 11.21
CA VAL A 17 -13.94 -3.81 11.60
C VAL A 17 -13.80 -5.24 12.14
N SER A 18 -14.75 -5.68 12.99
CA SER A 18 -14.75 -7.04 13.53
C SER A 18 -14.95 -8.10 12.45
N GLY A 19 -15.87 -7.85 11.51
CA GLY A 19 -16.10 -8.72 10.36
C GLY A 19 -14.85 -8.83 9.46
N TRP A 20 -14.19 -7.71 9.19
CA TRP A 20 -12.95 -7.68 8.42
C TRP A 20 -11.81 -8.41 9.13
N ALA A 21 -11.64 -8.17 10.44
CA ALA A 21 -10.66 -8.89 11.25
C ALA A 21 -10.89 -10.40 11.22
N PHE A 22 -12.16 -10.81 11.27
CA PHE A 22 -12.55 -12.21 11.18
C PHE A 22 -12.28 -12.81 9.80
N TYR A 23 -12.56 -12.08 8.72
CA TYR A 23 -12.20 -12.48 7.36
C TYR A 23 -10.70 -12.76 7.23
N TYR A 24 -9.88 -11.87 7.76
CA TYR A 24 -8.43 -12.01 7.73
C TYR A 24 -7.93 -13.24 8.48
N LEU A 25 -8.48 -13.50 9.68
CA LEU A 25 -8.13 -14.68 10.46
C LEU A 25 -8.51 -15.97 9.75
N LEU A 26 -9.72 -16.01 9.18
CA LEU A 26 -10.16 -17.16 8.40
C LEU A 26 -9.32 -17.35 7.12
N TYR A 27 -8.74 -16.29 6.58
CA TYR A 27 -7.84 -16.37 5.44
C TYR A 27 -6.55 -17.12 5.77
N GLN A 28 -6.07 -17.02 7.00
CA GLN A 28 -4.89 -17.73 7.48
C GLN A 28 -5.15 -19.22 7.78
N ILE A 29 -6.42 -19.63 7.81
CA ILE A 29 -6.79 -21.04 8.05
C ILE A 29 -6.91 -21.76 6.71
N PRO A 30 -6.09 -22.82 6.46
CA PRO A 30 -6.17 -23.60 5.23
C PRO A 30 -7.51 -24.31 5.08
N GLY A 31 -7.94 -24.52 3.84
CA GLY A 31 -9.13 -25.33 3.53
C GLY A 31 -10.48 -24.61 3.57
N VAL A 32 -10.55 -23.33 4.00
CA VAL A 32 -11.79 -22.56 3.93
C VAL A 32 -11.90 -21.82 2.61
N ILE A 33 -12.89 -22.16 1.79
CA ILE A 33 -13.15 -21.54 0.47
C ILE A 33 -13.42 -20.04 0.64
N SER A 34 -12.87 -19.18 -0.24
CA SER A 34 -12.91 -17.72 -0.15
C SER A 34 -14.32 -17.13 0.03
N ILE A 35 -15.32 -17.68 -0.64
CA ILE A 35 -16.71 -17.20 -0.56
C ILE A 35 -17.35 -17.48 0.82
N ARG A 36 -17.00 -18.60 1.45
CA ARG A 36 -17.47 -18.92 2.82
C ARG A 36 -16.82 -18.02 3.86
N ARG A 37 -15.54 -17.67 3.69
CA ARG A 37 -14.83 -16.71 4.56
C ARG A 37 -15.51 -15.37 4.55
N PHE A 38 -15.88 -14.87 3.38
CA PHE A 38 -16.60 -13.61 3.22
C PHE A 38 -17.99 -13.66 3.88
N GLY A 39 -18.72 -14.75 3.69
CA GLY A 39 -20.01 -14.97 4.36
C GLY A 39 -19.88 -14.94 5.89
N TYR A 40 -18.92 -15.64 6.46
CA TYR A 40 -18.66 -15.64 7.89
C TYR A 40 -18.26 -14.24 8.42
N ALA A 41 -17.46 -13.50 7.65
CA ALA A 41 -17.08 -12.14 8.01
C ALA A 41 -18.30 -11.19 8.10
N ILE A 42 -19.21 -11.27 7.12
CA ILE A 42 -20.46 -10.50 7.12
C ILE A 42 -21.33 -10.89 8.31
N VAL A 43 -21.54 -12.18 8.54
CA VAL A 43 -22.36 -12.67 9.66
C VAL A 43 -21.77 -12.20 11.00
N THR A 44 -20.45 -12.30 11.17
CA THR A 44 -19.76 -11.82 12.38
C THR A 44 -19.92 -10.31 12.54
N GLY A 45 -19.74 -9.54 11.47
CA GLY A 45 -19.95 -8.09 11.49
C GLY A 45 -21.37 -7.71 11.90
N ILE A 46 -22.38 -8.38 11.35
CA ILE A 46 -23.80 -8.18 11.69
C ILE A 46 -24.06 -8.57 13.15
N LEU A 47 -23.59 -9.72 13.60
CA LEU A 47 -23.78 -10.19 14.99
C LEU A 47 -23.16 -9.22 16.00
N VAL A 48 -21.92 -8.77 15.76
CA VAL A 48 -21.26 -7.79 16.64
C VAL A 48 -22.03 -6.46 16.64
N THR A 49 -22.48 -6.00 15.48
CA THR A 49 -23.33 -4.80 15.38
C THR A 49 -24.61 -4.94 16.19
N ALA A 50 -25.32 -6.06 16.05
CA ALA A 50 -26.58 -6.34 16.76
C ALA A 50 -26.37 -6.44 18.28
N LEU A 51 -25.34 -7.15 18.73
CA LEU A 51 -24.97 -7.25 20.15
C LEU A 51 -24.65 -5.88 20.74
N LEU A 52 -23.82 -5.09 20.07
CA LEU A 52 -23.48 -3.75 20.52
C LEU A 52 -24.70 -2.85 20.57
N TYR A 53 -25.58 -2.90 19.57
CA TYR A 53 -26.83 -2.15 19.56
C TYR A 53 -27.76 -2.54 20.70
N TYR A 54 -27.87 -3.83 21.00
CA TYR A 54 -28.70 -4.36 22.09
C TYR A 54 -28.18 -3.95 23.46
N PHE A 55 -26.89 -4.04 23.68
CA PHE A 55 -26.27 -3.69 24.97
C PHE A 55 -26.02 -2.20 25.15
N TRP A 56 -26.16 -1.39 24.11
CA TRP A 56 -25.92 0.05 24.14
C TRP A 56 -26.63 0.78 25.28
N PRO A 57 -27.95 0.58 25.53
CA PRO A 57 -28.62 1.30 26.60
C PRO A 57 -28.09 0.97 28.00
N LYS A 58 -27.64 -0.28 28.22
CA LYS A 58 -27.08 -0.72 29.51
C LYS A 58 -25.72 -0.11 29.75
N ILE A 59 -24.89 -0.13 28.72
CA ILE A 59 -23.52 0.40 28.78
C ILE A 59 -23.54 1.93 28.91
N SER A 60 -24.37 2.63 28.14
CA SER A 60 -24.48 4.10 28.24
C SER A 60 -24.93 4.54 29.62
N LYS A 61 -25.93 3.86 30.19
CA LYS A 61 -26.43 4.17 31.54
C LYS A 61 -25.35 3.91 32.62
N LEU A 62 -24.55 2.87 32.46
CA LEU A 62 -23.44 2.57 33.37
C LEU A 62 -22.34 3.65 33.29
N LEU A 63 -22.03 4.12 32.08
CA LEU A 63 -21.02 5.16 31.86
C LEU A 63 -21.51 6.57 32.24
N GLU A 64 -22.82 6.86 32.08
CA GLU A 64 -23.41 8.13 32.52
C GLU A 64 -23.27 8.35 34.04
N ASN A 65 -23.38 7.29 34.82
CA ASN A 65 -23.28 7.33 36.29
C ASN A 65 -21.85 7.47 36.82
N LEU A 66 -20.83 7.43 35.98
CA LEU A 66 -19.43 7.58 36.40
C LEU A 66 -19.05 9.06 36.48
N ASP A 67 -18.29 9.41 37.51
CA ASP A 67 -17.67 10.75 37.61
C ASP A 67 -16.57 10.96 36.54
N THR A 68 -16.18 12.20 36.33
CA THR A 68 -15.20 12.58 35.31
C THR A 68 -13.85 11.91 35.52
N THR A 69 -13.42 11.73 36.79
CA THR A 69 -12.16 11.10 37.13
C THR A 69 -12.16 9.62 36.74
N ARG A 70 -13.26 8.90 37.03
CA ARG A 70 -13.41 7.49 36.66
C ARG A 70 -13.51 7.32 35.14
N LYS A 71 -14.21 8.24 34.43
CA LYS A 71 -14.26 8.25 32.97
C LYS A 71 -12.86 8.39 32.37
N THR A 72 -12.06 9.33 32.89
CA THR A 72 -10.67 9.53 32.45
C THR A 72 -9.80 8.32 32.77
N THR A 73 -9.95 7.73 33.98
CA THR A 73 -9.23 6.53 34.37
C THR A 73 -9.55 5.35 33.45
N ILE A 74 -10.82 5.13 33.13
CA ILE A 74 -11.26 4.06 32.19
C ILE A 74 -10.68 4.32 30.80
N LEU A 75 -10.66 5.58 30.33
CA LEU A 75 -10.07 5.94 29.03
C LEU A 75 -8.57 5.63 28.99
N VAL A 76 -7.82 6.00 30.03
CA VAL A 76 -6.38 5.73 30.12
C VAL A 76 -6.10 4.23 30.21
N ILE A 77 -6.79 3.51 31.11
CA ILE A 77 -6.63 2.07 31.26
C ILE A 77 -7.07 1.35 29.98
N GLY A 78 -8.19 1.74 29.38
CA GLY A 78 -8.67 1.18 28.11
C GLY A 78 -7.67 1.39 26.97
N SER A 79 -7.04 2.57 26.89
CA SER A 79 -6.01 2.87 25.89
C SER A 79 -4.74 2.06 26.12
N LEU A 80 -4.31 1.90 27.37
CA LEU A 80 -3.16 1.05 27.73
C LEU A 80 -3.43 -0.43 27.44
N MET A 81 -4.62 -0.92 27.75
CA MET A 81 -5.02 -2.30 27.45
C MET A 81 -5.16 -2.53 25.95
N ALA A 82 -5.68 -1.55 25.19
CA ALA A 82 -5.71 -1.61 23.74
C ALA A 82 -4.30 -1.65 23.14
N GLY A 83 -3.41 -0.81 23.66
CA GLY A 83 -1.99 -0.82 23.30
C GLY A 83 -1.33 -2.18 23.59
N LEU A 84 -1.58 -2.75 24.77
CA LEU A 84 -1.08 -4.07 25.14
C LEU A 84 -1.67 -5.17 24.24
N ALA A 85 -2.97 -5.12 23.93
CA ALA A 85 -3.61 -6.06 23.01
C ALA A 85 -3.02 -5.96 21.59
N ILE A 86 -2.71 -4.76 21.12
CA ILE A 86 -2.01 -4.54 19.85
C ILE A 86 -0.61 -5.18 19.88
N VAL A 87 0.17 -4.93 20.94
CA VAL A 87 1.51 -5.53 21.11
C VAL A 87 1.42 -7.06 21.16
N LEU A 88 0.46 -7.61 21.91
CA LEU A 88 0.23 -9.05 21.95
C LEU A 88 -0.19 -9.60 20.58
N CYS A 89 -1.03 -8.89 19.82
CA CYS A 89 -1.39 -9.29 18.46
C CYS A 89 -0.21 -9.22 17.49
N LEU A 90 0.75 -8.32 17.70
CA LEU A 90 1.98 -8.22 16.91
C LEU A 90 2.96 -9.36 17.19
N ILE A 91 3.05 -9.76 18.46
CA ILE A 91 3.96 -10.82 18.91
C ILE A 91 3.32 -12.20 18.73
N TYR A 92 1.99 -12.28 18.75
CA TYR A 92 1.23 -13.51 18.75
C TYR A 92 1.47 -14.42 17.54
N PRO A 93 1.54 -13.93 16.28
CA PRO A 93 1.89 -14.79 15.15
C PRO A 93 3.26 -15.47 15.29
N GLY A 94 4.24 -14.75 15.81
CA GLY A 94 5.56 -15.32 16.11
C GLY A 94 5.50 -16.37 17.22
N ILE A 95 4.80 -16.08 18.31
CA ILE A 95 4.65 -17.02 19.44
C ILE A 95 3.84 -18.26 19.05
N LEU A 96 2.78 -18.10 18.25
CA LEU A 96 1.98 -19.23 17.75
C LEU A 96 2.79 -20.15 16.84
N VAL A 97 3.64 -19.55 16.00
CA VAL A 97 4.48 -20.31 15.06
C VAL A 97 5.65 -20.96 15.78
N GLU A 98 6.28 -20.24 16.73
CA GLU A 98 7.51 -20.72 17.36
C GLU A 98 7.27 -21.72 18.50
N ASN A 99 6.17 -21.67 19.24
CA ASN A 99 6.18 -22.34 20.55
C ASN A 99 5.09 -23.38 20.88
N LEU A 100 3.90 -23.45 20.24
CA LEU A 100 2.88 -24.32 20.87
C LEU A 100 1.88 -25.06 20.00
N LEU A 101 1.61 -24.70 18.76
CA LEU A 101 0.41 -25.18 18.08
C LEU A 101 0.60 -25.77 16.66
N VAL A 102 1.80 -25.66 16.09
CA VAL A 102 2.10 -26.23 14.78
C VAL A 102 3.02 -27.43 14.98
N PRO A 103 2.61 -28.64 14.57
CA PRO A 103 3.47 -29.81 14.68
C PRO A 103 4.74 -29.63 13.86
N THR A 104 5.83 -30.17 14.37
CA THR A 104 7.08 -30.24 13.62
C THR A 104 6.86 -31.16 12.43
N ASN A 105 7.14 -30.67 11.24
CA ASN A 105 7.06 -31.42 10.00
C ASN A 105 8.49 -31.74 9.52
N SER A 106 8.64 -32.91 8.94
CA SER A 106 9.86 -33.33 8.27
C SER A 106 9.62 -33.30 6.76
N ILE A 107 10.39 -32.43 6.06
CA ILE A 107 10.40 -32.43 4.60
C ILE A 107 11.64 -33.14 4.15
N LYS A 108 11.44 -34.13 3.31
CA LYS A 108 12.50 -34.91 2.72
C LYS A 108 12.41 -34.79 1.20
N ILE A 109 13.47 -34.30 0.59
CA ILE A 109 13.66 -34.28 -0.86
C ILE A 109 14.60 -35.42 -1.18
N THR A 110 14.11 -36.40 -1.94
CA THR A 110 14.92 -37.52 -2.41
C THR A 110 15.23 -37.32 -3.87
N VAL A 111 16.47 -37.22 -4.21
CA VAL A 111 17.01 -37.13 -5.57
C VAL A 111 17.50 -38.51 -5.98
N VAL A 112 17.06 -38.97 -7.15
CA VAL A 112 17.43 -40.29 -7.70
C VAL A 112 18.27 -40.05 -8.97
N GLY A 113 19.48 -40.58 -8.97
CA GLY A 113 20.44 -40.43 -10.08
C GLY A 113 21.66 -39.59 -9.67
N ASN A 114 22.58 -39.44 -10.58
CA ASN A 114 23.85 -38.74 -10.32
C ASN A 114 23.81 -37.21 -10.54
N GLY A 115 22.63 -36.68 -10.87
CA GLY A 115 22.47 -35.25 -11.15
C GLY A 115 22.48 -34.40 -9.89
N ALA A 116 23.16 -33.26 -9.96
CA ALA A 116 23.17 -32.26 -8.89
C ALA A 116 21.92 -31.39 -8.95
N ILE A 117 21.39 -31.04 -7.79
CA ILE A 117 20.29 -30.06 -7.66
C ILE A 117 20.73 -28.87 -6.80
N GLU A 118 20.34 -27.69 -7.21
CA GLU A 118 20.52 -26.46 -6.43
C GLU A 118 19.20 -26.07 -5.79
N VAL A 119 19.18 -25.94 -4.47
CA VAL A 119 18.05 -25.34 -3.77
C VAL A 119 18.34 -23.86 -3.56
N SER A 120 17.63 -23.00 -4.27
CA SER A 120 17.80 -21.57 -4.21
C SER A 120 16.88 -20.88 -3.19
N TRP A 121 15.72 -21.51 -2.88
CA TRP A 121 14.75 -20.95 -1.97
C TRP A 121 13.86 -22.04 -1.34
N LEU A 122 13.58 -21.84 -0.05
CA LEU A 122 12.67 -22.68 0.71
C LEU A 122 11.82 -21.80 1.62
N ASN A 123 10.49 -21.96 1.55
CA ASN A 123 9.53 -21.22 2.37
C ASN A 123 8.57 -22.17 3.07
N ASN A 124 8.36 -21.98 4.35
CA ASN A 124 7.48 -22.83 5.18
C ASN A 124 6.03 -22.35 5.25
N GLY A 125 5.64 -21.47 4.34
CA GLY A 125 4.30 -20.85 4.31
C GLY A 125 4.15 -19.66 5.25
N PHE A 126 5.19 -19.34 6.04
CA PHE A 126 5.21 -18.22 6.97
C PHE A 126 6.43 -17.32 6.74
N GLN A 127 7.60 -17.90 6.57
CA GLN A 127 8.87 -17.20 6.36
C GLN A 127 9.79 -18.01 5.46
N ASP A 128 10.77 -17.33 4.89
CA ASP A 128 11.85 -18.00 4.20
C ASP A 128 12.77 -18.71 5.19
N ILE A 129 13.05 -19.95 4.88
CA ILE A 129 13.91 -20.80 5.70
C ILE A 129 15.36 -20.63 5.24
N SER A 130 16.24 -20.44 6.21
CA SER A 130 17.69 -20.42 5.90
C SER A 130 18.13 -21.77 5.35
N LEU A 131 18.76 -21.76 4.18
CA LEU A 131 19.29 -22.98 3.57
C LEU A 131 20.38 -23.65 4.43
N SER A 132 20.86 -22.98 5.48
CA SER A 132 21.80 -23.58 6.47
C SER A 132 21.11 -24.62 7.37
N GLU A 133 19.79 -24.61 7.47
CA GLU A 133 19.01 -25.60 8.25
C GLU A 133 18.81 -26.93 7.51
N LEU A 134 19.14 -26.98 6.22
CA LEU A 134 19.04 -28.19 5.42
C LEU A 134 20.17 -29.17 5.80
N LYS A 135 19.79 -30.38 6.11
CA LYS A 135 20.71 -31.49 6.34
C LYS A 135 20.71 -32.40 5.11
N VAL A 136 21.87 -32.89 4.76
CA VAL A 136 22.03 -33.80 3.62
C VAL A 136 22.55 -35.15 4.08
N PHE A 137 21.97 -36.19 3.52
CA PHE A 137 22.38 -37.57 3.70
C PHE A 137 22.74 -38.14 2.32
N ASN A 138 23.82 -38.90 2.26
CA ASN A 138 24.33 -39.54 1.04
C ASN A 138 24.65 -38.53 -0.08
N GLY A 139 25.21 -37.37 0.29
CA GLY A 139 25.57 -36.34 -0.67
C GLY A 139 26.50 -35.29 -0.10
N LYS A 140 27.00 -34.44 -0.97
CA LYS A 140 27.89 -33.32 -0.65
C LYS A 140 27.15 -32.00 -0.84
N ILE A 141 27.45 -31.01 -0.01
CA ILE A 141 26.94 -29.66 -0.11
C ILE A 141 28.07 -28.77 -0.59
N SER A 142 27.82 -27.99 -1.62
CA SER A 142 28.62 -26.83 -1.99
C SER A 142 27.76 -25.58 -1.98
N VAL A 143 28.33 -24.47 -1.55
CA VAL A 143 27.62 -23.19 -1.54
C VAL A 143 27.86 -22.51 -2.90
N THR A 144 26.79 -22.16 -3.59
CA THR A 144 26.82 -21.38 -4.82
C THR A 144 26.37 -19.96 -4.54
N GLU A 145 26.53 -19.06 -5.48
CA GLU A 145 26.08 -17.67 -5.34
C GLU A 145 24.55 -17.54 -5.30
N SER A 146 23.83 -18.47 -5.91
CA SER A 146 22.36 -18.49 -6.00
C SER A 146 21.67 -19.36 -4.94
N GLY A 147 22.44 -20.18 -4.20
CA GLY A 147 21.85 -21.08 -3.22
C GLY A 147 22.85 -22.12 -2.69
N LYS A 148 22.34 -23.32 -2.44
CA LYS A 148 23.17 -24.47 -2.09
C LYS A 148 23.00 -25.57 -3.13
N LEU A 149 24.12 -25.96 -3.73
CA LEU A 149 24.23 -27.07 -4.65
C LEU A 149 24.42 -28.39 -3.86
N PHE A 150 23.57 -29.33 -4.11
CA PHE A 150 23.57 -30.65 -3.51
C PHE A 150 23.93 -31.66 -4.60
N SER A 151 24.98 -32.42 -4.38
CA SER A 151 25.43 -33.47 -5.31
C SER A 151 25.39 -34.82 -4.61
N PRO A 152 24.82 -35.87 -5.24
CA PRO A 152 24.81 -37.19 -4.68
C PRO A 152 26.24 -37.72 -4.53
N ASP A 153 26.42 -38.67 -3.60
CA ASP A 153 27.62 -39.46 -3.50
C ASP A 153 27.59 -40.66 -4.48
N GLU A 154 28.53 -41.60 -4.33
CA GLU A 154 28.62 -42.78 -5.18
C GLU A 154 27.37 -43.69 -5.12
N SER A 155 26.45 -43.47 -4.18
CA SER A 155 25.23 -44.27 -4.05
C SER A 155 24.17 -43.96 -5.10
N GLY A 156 24.29 -42.82 -5.79
CA GLY A 156 23.33 -42.38 -6.77
C GLY A 156 21.94 -42.01 -6.19
N GLN A 157 21.85 -41.88 -4.86
CA GLN A 157 20.64 -41.46 -4.18
C GLN A 157 20.98 -40.47 -3.05
N MET A 158 20.45 -39.27 -3.10
CA MET A 158 20.68 -38.23 -2.11
C MET A 158 19.38 -37.83 -1.43
N GLU A 159 19.45 -37.56 -0.14
CA GLU A 159 18.32 -37.07 0.64
C GLU A 159 18.66 -35.73 1.28
N ILE A 160 17.81 -34.73 1.05
CA ILE A 160 17.86 -33.43 1.71
C ILE A 160 16.72 -33.38 2.71
N LEU A 161 17.05 -33.18 3.97
CA LEU A 161 16.09 -33.16 5.07
C LEU A 161 16.02 -31.77 5.70
N TRP A 162 14.79 -31.30 5.88
CA TRP A 162 14.50 -30.17 6.75
C TRP A 162 13.47 -30.60 7.80
N ASN A 163 13.74 -30.27 9.05
CA ASN A 163 12.83 -30.48 10.15
C ASN A 163 12.46 -29.15 10.76
N GLY A 164 11.20 -28.79 10.68
CA GLY A 164 10.74 -27.50 11.18
C GLY A 164 9.22 -27.39 11.21
N ARG A 165 8.75 -26.21 11.54
CA ARG A 165 7.32 -25.92 11.58
C ARG A 165 6.91 -25.28 10.28
N ALA A 166 5.89 -25.81 9.64
CA ALA A 166 5.37 -25.27 8.38
C ALA A 166 3.86 -25.05 8.49
N ILE A 167 3.41 -23.94 7.88
CA ILE A 167 1.99 -23.54 7.88
C ILE A 167 1.52 -23.45 6.44
N ASN A 168 0.38 -24.08 6.16
CA ASN A 168 -0.32 -24.04 4.88
C ASN A 168 0.40 -24.72 3.71
N ASN A 169 1.48 -24.12 3.23
CA ASN A 169 2.19 -24.59 2.05
C ASN A 169 3.69 -24.56 2.33
N ILE A 170 4.38 -25.54 1.77
CA ILE A 170 5.82 -25.48 1.63
C ILE A 170 6.12 -25.25 0.18
N SER A 171 6.97 -24.27 -0.10
CA SER A 171 7.41 -23.96 -1.46
C SER A 171 8.91 -24.06 -1.53
N ILE A 172 9.40 -24.79 -2.51
CA ILE A 172 10.82 -25.02 -2.75
C ILE A 172 11.12 -24.64 -4.19
N VAL A 173 12.16 -23.85 -4.41
CA VAL A 173 12.71 -23.60 -5.74
C VAL A 173 13.96 -24.43 -5.92
N VAL A 174 13.92 -25.30 -6.90
CA VAL A 174 15.00 -26.21 -7.24
C VAL A 174 15.44 -25.92 -8.66
N ASN A 175 16.74 -25.74 -8.84
CA ASN A 175 17.39 -25.60 -10.14
C ASN A 175 18.20 -26.86 -10.42
N SER A 176 18.19 -27.33 -11.66
CA SER A 176 19.10 -28.38 -12.08
C SER A 176 19.62 -28.12 -13.49
N PRO A 177 20.91 -28.31 -13.75
CA PRO A 177 21.47 -28.20 -15.09
C PRO A 177 21.01 -29.33 -16.01
N GLU A 178 20.63 -30.46 -15.44
CA GLU A 178 20.17 -31.65 -16.15
C GLU A 178 18.78 -32.08 -15.68
N ALA A 179 18.07 -32.87 -16.46
CA ALA A 179 16.79 -33.44 -16.07
C ALA A 179 16.98 -34.52 -14.99
N VAL A 180 16.67 -34.20 -13.75
CA VAL A 180 16.83 -35.04 -12.58
C VAL A 180 15.46 -35.33 -11.95
N PRO A 181 15.06 -36.61 -11.79
CA PRO A 181 13.87 -36.95 -11.05
C PRO A 181 14.10 -36.75 -9.55
N PHE A 182 13.19 -36.05 -8.90
CA PHE A 182 13.20 -35.93 -7.45
C PHE A 182 11.79 -36.07 -6.85
N PHE A 183 11.76 -36.51 -5.61
CA PHE A 183 10.52 -36.71 -4.86
C PHE A 183 10.54 -35.85 -3.61
N VAL A 184 9.40 -35.24 -3.31
CA VAL A 184 9.21 -34.52 -2.05
C VAL A 184 8.28 -35.32 -1.17
N SER A 185 8.72 -35.62 0.04
CA SER A 185 7.92 -36.30 1.05
C SER A 185 7.76 -35.36 2.26
N LEU A 186 6.56 -35.34 2.81
CA LEU A 186 6.23 -34.67 4.06
C LEU A 186 5.88 -35.72 5.10
N ASN A 187 6.61 -35.76 6.21
CA ASN A 187 6.41 -36.75 7.27
C ASN A 187 6.33 -38.21 6.69
N ASP A 188 7.27 -38.52 5.82
CA ASP A 188 7.40 -39.80 5.08
C ASP A 188 6.26 -40.13 4.10
N GLN A 189 5.28 -39.21 3.93
CA GLN A 189 4.27 -39.35 2.87
C GLN A 189 4.72 -38.57 1.64
N ARG A 190 4.79 -39.25 0.49
CA ARG A 190 5.15 -38.63 -0.80
C ARG A 190 4.05 -37.65 -1.20
N ILE A 191 4.40 -36.37 -1.31
CA ILE A 191 3.47 -35.28 -1.61
C ILE A 191 3.63 -34.74 -3.02
N GLY A 192 4.76 -34.98 -3.66
CA GLY A 192 5.03 -34.50 -5.00
C GLY A 192 6.13 -35.29 -5.69
N GLU A 193 6.04 -35.30 -7.01
CA GLU A 193 7.05 -35.83 -7.92
C GLU A 193 7.24 -34.80 -9.03
N ALA A 194 8.47 -34.48 -9.33
CA ALA A 194 8.78 -33.62 -10.47
C ALA A 194 10.03 -34.10 -11.17
N ASN A 195 10.00 -34.09 -12.49
CA ASN A 195 11.19 -34.12 -13.31
C ASN A 195 11.57 -32.70 -13.60
N VAL A 196 12.68 -32.21 -13.06
CA VAL A 196 13.20 -30.93 -13.46
C VAL A 196 13.79 -31.11 -14.86
N SER A 197 13.08 -30.60 -15.86
CA SER A 197 13.70 -30.30 -17.13
C SER A 197 14.75 -29.20 -16.87
N SER A 198 15.90 -29.23 -17.53
CA SER A 198 16.98 -28.27 -17.36
C SER A 198 16.45 -26.84 -17.15
N GLY A 199 16.60 -26.29 -15.93
CA GLY A 199 16.07 -25.00 -15.54
C GLY A 199 15.56 -24.94 -14.10
N SER A 200 14.81 -23.89 -13.78
CA SER A 200 14.22 -23.65 -12.46
C SER A 200 12.81 -24.22 -12.35
N SER A 201 12.53 -25.00 -11.33
CA SER A 201 11.21 -25.51 -11.02
C SER A 201 10.81 -25.12 -9.59
N THR A 202 9.60 -24.58 -9.45
CA THR A 202 9.00 -24.29 -8.15
C THR A 202 8.03 -25.39 -7.78
N LEU A 203 8.31 -26.08 -6.70
CA LEU A 203 7.42 -27.06 -6.09
C LEU A 203 6.70 -26.45 -4.92
N SER A 204 5.37 -26.52 -4.91
CA SER A 204 4.56 -26.13 -3.78
C SER A 204 3.70 -27.29 -3.33
N ALA A 205 3.80 -27.65 -2.06
CA ALA A 205 2.99 -28.68 -1.46
C ALA A 205 2.09 -28.09 -0.37
N SER A 206 0.79 -28.36 -0.43
CA SER A 206 -0.14 -27.96 0.63
C SER A 206 -0.05 -28.95 1.79
N ILE A 207 0.13 -28.45 3.00
CA ILE A 207 0.15 -29.25 4.22
C ILE A 207 -1.27 -29.30 4.78
N PRO A 208 -1.89 -30.47 4.91
CA PRO A 208 -3.17 -30.60 5.58
C PRO A 208 -2.98 -30.41 7.10
N ILE A 209 -3.08 -29.16 7.57
CA ILE A 209 -2.95 -28.85 8.99
C ILE A 209 -4.31 -29.03 9.67
N ARG A 210 -4.41 -29.93 10.64
CA ARG A 210 -5.47 -29.91 11.64
C ARG A 210 -5.13 -28.82 12.67
N THR A 211 -5.61 -27.61 12.47
CA THR A 211 -5.45 -26.54 13.47
C THR A 211 -6.22 -26.92 14.72
N PRO A 212 -5.57 -26.97 15.89
CA PRO A 212 -6.28 -27.21 17.15
C PRO A 212 -7.30 -26.09 17.39
N PHE A 213 -8.47 -26.45 17.90
CA PHE A 213 -9.60 -25.53 18.16
C PHE A 213 -9.18 -24.29 18.98
N ILE A 214 -8.22 -24.45 19.89
CA ILE A 214 -7.63 -23.36 20.69
C ILE A 214 -6.95 -22.29 19.81
N ALA A 215 -6.26 -22.68 18.73
CA ALA A 215 -5.62 -21.73 17.82
C ALA A 215 -6.64 -20.86 17.05
N VAL A 216 -7.87 -21.32 16.95
CA VAL A 216 -8.97 -20.55 16.35
C VAL A 216 -9.61 -19.63 17.40
N ILE A 217 -9.75 -20.07 18.63
CA ILE A 217 -10.45 -19.32 19.70
C ILE A 217 -9.63 -18.15 20.23
N ILE A 218 -8.31 -18.29 20.41
CA ILE A 218 -7.47 -17.20 20.95
C ILE A 218 -7.53 -15.93 20.12
N PRO A 219 -7.41 -15.94 18.79
CA PRO A 219 -7.63 -14.76 17.96
C PRO A 219 -9.02 -14.13 18.15
N PHE A 220 -10.07 -14.94 18.32
CA PHE A 220 -11.42 -14.43 18.60
C PHE A 220 -11.52 -13.70 19.93
N ILE A 221 -10.90 -14.25 20.98
CA ILE A 221 -10.86 -13.59 22.29
C ILE A 221 -10.10 -12.28 22.19
N VAL A 222 -8.95 -12.25 21.52
CA VAL A 222 -8.12 -11.05 21.35
C VAL A 222 -8.86 -10.00 20.53
N ILE A 223 -9.53 -10.38 19.44
CA ILE A 223 -10.35 -9.46 18.65
C ILE A 223 -11.56 -8.98 19.44
N GLY A 224 -12.20 -9.87 20.19
CA GLY A 224 -13.32 -9.50 21.07
C GLY A 224 -12.91 -8.45 22.11
N ILE A 225 -11.76 -8.65 22.74
CA ILE A 225 -11.19 -7.69 23.70
C ILE A 225 -10.84 -6.37 22.96
N PHE A 226 -10.20 -6.42 21.81
CA PHE A 226 -9.86 -5.24 21.02
C PHE A 226 -11.10 -4.47 20.58
N ALA A 227 -12.10 -5.15 20.02
CA ALA A 227 -13.38 -4.55 19.64
C ALA A 227 -14.12 -3.95 20.84
N PHE A 228 -14.07 -4.59 22.00
CA PHE A 228 -14.67 -4.09 23.22
C PHE A 228 -13.94 -2.85 23.76
N LEU A 229 -12.59 -2.83 23.75
CA LEU A 229 -11.80 -1.68 24.17
C LEU A 229 -11.94 -0.51 23.19
N PHE A 230 -11.94 -0.78 21.91
CA PHE A 230 -12.24 0.21 20.86
C PHE A 230 -13.63 0.79 21.03
N PHE A 231 -14.62 -0.06 21.34
CA PHE A 231 -15.96 0.35 21.65
C PHE A 231 -16.03 1.26 22.89
N ILE A 232 -15.31 0.94 23.98
CA ILE A 232 -15.26 1.80 25.16
C ILE A 232 -14.66 3.16 24.84
N ILE A 233 -13.57 3.22 24.08
CA ILE A 233 -12.94 4.47 23.64
C ILE A 233 -13.90 5.28 22.80
N LEU A 234 -14.57 4.65 21.85
CA LEU A 234 -15.58 5.27 20.99
C LEU A 234 -16.77 5.78 21.81
N MET A 235 -17.22 5.00 22.79
CA MET A 235 -18.29 5.37 23.71
C MET A 235 -17.93 6.58 24.57
N LEU A 236 -16.73 6.60 25.16
CA LEU A 236 -16.25 7.74 25.95
C LEU A 236 -16.10 9.00 25.08
N THR A 237 -15.84 8.85 23.77
CA THR A 237 -15.78 9.95 22.81
C THR A 237 -17.17 10.49 22.47
N PHE A 238 -18.21 9.64 22.49
CA PHE A 238 -19.57 9.97 22.05
C PHE A 238 -20.57 10.25 23.19
N LEU A 239 -20.23 9.93 24.44
CA LEU A 239 -21.12 10.23 25.55
C LEU A 239 -21.15 11.75 25.83
N PRO A 240 -22.35 12.35 25.98
CA PRO A 240 -22.46 13.71 26.47
C PRO A 240 -21.95 13.74 27.92
N ILE A 241 -20.86 14.42 28.17
CA ILE A 241 -20.42 14.76 29.52
C ILE A 241 -21.34 15.89 29.99
N ASP A 242 -22.00 15.69 31.15
CA ASP A 242 -22.90 16.67 31.71
C ASP A 242 -22.28 18.05 31.76
N SER A 243 -23.01 19.02 31.19
CA SER A 243 -22.56 20.41 31.03
C SER A 243 -22.39 21.18 32.35
N ASN A 244 -22.57 20.55 33.50
CA ASN A 244 -22.45 21.14 34.83
C ASN A 244 -21.05 21.11 35.42
N CYS A 245 -20.06 20.46 34.79
CA CYS A 245 -18.67 20.67 35.16
C CYS A 245 -18.22 22.03 34.66
N LYS A 246 -18.08 22.99 35.58
CA LYS A 246 -17.38 24.26 35.35
C LYS A 246 -16.10 23.97 34.60
N ASP A 247 -15.92 24.67 33.48
CA ASP A 247 -14.77 24.61 32.57
C ASP A 247 -13.45 24.39 33.31
N GLY A 248 -13.10 23.14 33.50
CA GLY A 248 -11.76 22.76 33.93
C GLY A 248 -10.84 22.88 32.74
N ASP A 249 -10.10 23.95 32.68
CA ASP A 249 -9.17 24.37 31.64
C ASP A 249 -7.95 23.41 31.44
N LEU A 250 -8.09 22.13 31.71
CA LEU A 250 -6.98 21.15 31.71
C LEU A 250 -6.30 20.93 30.37
N LEU A 251 -6.89 21.36 29.25
CA LEU A 251 -6.30 21.18 27.91
C LEU A 251 -6.40 22.42 27.01
N LYS A 252 -6.61 23.61 27.57
CA LYS A 252 -6.45 24.86 26.85
C LYS A 252 -4.99 25.29 26.65
N ASN A 253 -4.02 24.41 26.89
CA ASN A 253 -2.62 24.73 26.74
C ASN A 253 -2.24 24.74 25.25
N GLU A 254 -2.39 25.89 24.59
CA GLU A 254 -1.82 26.14 23.25
C GLU A 254 -0.38 25.62 23.08
N PRO A 255 0.52 25.75 24.09
CA PRO A 255 1.87 25.22 23.97
C PRO A 255 1.92 23.69 23.82
N ILE A 256 1.06 22.92 24.49
CA ILE A 256 1.02 21.44 24.37
C ILE A 256 0.53 21.04 22.97
N ASN A 257 -0.51 21.69 22.46
CA ASN A 257 -1.04 21.43 21.13
C ASN A 257 0.00 21.74 20.04
N ASN A 258 0.74 22.83 20.20
CA ASN A 258 1.83 23.19 19.31
C ASN A 258 3.01 22.19 19.39
N LEU A 259 3.32 21.67 20.57
CA LEU A 259 4.34 20.63 20.73
C LEU A 259 3.92 19.31 20.04
N ILE A 260 2.68 18.89 20.23
CA ILE A 260 2.14 17.69 19.52
C ILE A 260 2.23 17.90 18.02
N LEU A 261 1.80 19.05 17.51
CA LEU A 261 1.90 19.37 16.09
C LEU A 261 3.34 19.31 15.59
N LEU A 262 4.28 19.88 16.35
CA LEU A 262 5.70 19.84 16.02
C LEU A 262 6.19 18.39 15.90
N VAL A 263 5.85 17.53 16.85
CA VAL A 263 6.20 16.09 16.82
C VAL A 263 5.61 15.42 15.58
N VAL A 264 4.33 15.65 15.28
CA VAL A 264 3.62 15.06 14.14
C VAL A 264 4.26 15.47 12.82
N ILE A 265 4.59 16.75 12.65
CA ILE A 265 5.27 17.25 11.45
C ILE A 265 6.70 16.70 11.37
N LEU A 266 7.44 16.71 12.48
CA LEU A 266 8.82 16.22 12.53
C LEU A 266 8.91 14.76 12.12
N VAL A 267 8.00 13.90 12.59
CA VAL A 267 7.94 12.49 12.19
C VAL A 267 7.72 12.36 10.68
N SER A 268 6.83 13.16 10.09
CA SER A 268 6.61 13.15 8.63
C SER A 268 7.85 13.62 7.86
N LEU A 269 8.54 14.66 8.37
CA LEU A 269 9.80 15.12 7.76
C LEU A 269 10.92 14.09 7.88
N ILE A 270 11.02 13.37 9.00
CA ILE A 270 11.96 12.25 9.15
C ILE A 270 11.64 11.15 8.13
N ALA A 271 10.37 10.79 7.95
CA ALA A 271 9.98 9.80 6.94
C ALA A 271 10.37 10.25 5.52
N ILE A 272 10.14 11.52 5.17
CA ILE A 272 10.59 12.13 3.90
C ILE A 272 12.12 12.06 3.79
N GLY A 273 12.85 12.42 4.84
CA GLY A 273 14.31 12.40 4.87
C GLY A 273 14.88 11.00 4.64
N LEU A 274 14.28 9.98 5.26
CA LEU A 274 14.67 8.58 5.07
C LEU A 274 14.42 8.11 3.63
N LEU A 275 13.25 8.38 3.06
CA LEU A 275 12.96 8.06 1.66
C LEU A 275 13.90 8.80 0.71
N THR A 276 14.21 10.06 1.00
CA THR A 276 15.19 10.86 0.24
C THR A 276 16.58 10.22 0.29
N ASN A 277 17.03 9.81 1.48
CA ASN A 277 18.32 9.13 1.64
C ASN A 277 18.38 7.82 0.85
N THR A 278 17.29 7.04 0.84
CA THR A 278 17.21 5.85 -0.02
C THR A 278 17.22 6.20 -1.49
N GLY A 279 16.55 7.30 -1.89
CA GLY A 279 16.60 7.84 -3.25
C GLY A 279 18.00 8.21 -3.71
N ILE A 280 18.84 8.77 -2.83
CA ILE A 280 20.26 9.05 -3.12
C ILE A 280 21.03 7.76 -3.43
N ASN A 281 20.65 6.65 -2.79
CA ASN A 281 21.22 5.33 -3.05
C ASN A 281 20.56 4.62 -4.25
N ASN A 282 19.61 5.24 -4.93
CA ASN A 282 18.97 4.65 -6.10
C ASN A 282 19.97 4.58 -7.28
N ARG A 283 19.92 3.48 -8.03
CA ARG A 283 20.71 3.24 -9.24
C ARG A 283 19.79 2.68 -10.31
N TYR A 284 20.23 2.70 -11.55
CA TYR A 284 19.45 2.14 -12.66
C TYR A 284 19.10 0.68 -12.43
N LEU A 285 17.84 0.37 -12.60
CA LEU A 285 17.27 -0.94 -12.37
C LEU A 285 16.28 -1.25 -13.49
N TYR A 286 16.42 -2.41 -14.12
CA TYR A 286 15.45 -2.94 -15.06
C TYR A 286 15.15 -1.97 -16.23
N ASP A 287 13.91 -1.40 -16.29
CA ASP A 287 13.48 -0.45 -17.34
C ASP A 287 14.33 0.83 -17.36
N ASP A 288 14.94 1.21 -16.25
CA ASP A 288 15.67 2.48 -16.14
C ASP A 288 16.84 2.56 -17.13
N TYR A 289 17.54 1.43 -17.41
CA TYR A 289 18.58 1.39 -18.42
C TYR A 289 18.08 1.77 -19.80
N CYS A 290 16.85 1.34 -20.17
CA CYS A 290 16.27 1.62 -21.47
C CYS A 290 15.93 3.10 -21.63
N TYR A 291 15.40 3.71 -20.57
CA TYR A 291 15.09 5.14 -20.57
C TYR A 291 16.37 5.98 -20.58
N ALA A 292 17.33 5.63 -19.73
CA ALA A 292 18.63 6.32 -19.66
C ALA A 292 19.39 6.28 -20.99
N ALA A 293 19.46 5.13 -21.66
CA ALA A 293 20.07 5.02 -22.98
C ALA A 293 19.38 5.95 -23.98
N SER A 294 18.05 5.90 -24.06
CA SER A 294 17.30 6.76 -24.98
C SER A 294 17.44 8.25 -24.66
N GLY A 295 17.41 8.62 -23.38
CA GLY A 295 17.59 10.02 -22.94
C GLY A 295 18.99 10.55 -23.27
N LYS A 296 20.03 9.71 -23.10
CA LYS A 296 21.42 10.03 -23.40
C LYS A 296 21.63 10.28 -24.92
N ASP A 297 21.09 9.38 -25.75
CA ASP A 297 21.36 9.40 -27.19
C ASP A 297 20.50 10.39 -27.97
N LEU A 298 19.23 10.53 -27.60
CA LEU A 298 18.23 11.30 -28.35
C LEU A 298 17.89 12.65 -27.72
N GLY A 299 18.18 12.84 -26.44
CA GLY A 299 17.72 13.99 -25.68
C GLY A 299 16.21 13.97 -25.39
N PHE A 300 15.73 15.01 -24.70
CA PHE A 300 14.37 15.05 -24.12
C PHE A 300 13.22 14.85 -25.11
N LEU A 301 13.18 15.65 -26.18
CA LEU A 301 12.03 15.68 -27.09
C LEU A 301 11.92 14.43 -27.95
N GLU A 302 13.05 14.00 -28.52
CA GLU A 302 13.07 12.83 -29.40
C GLU A 302 12.88 11.54 -28.61
N CYS A 303 13.50 11.40 -27.41
CA CYS A 303 13.23 10.32 -26.47
C CYS A 303 11.72 10.24 -26.16
N THR A 304 11.09 11.35 -25.79
CA THR A 304 9.66 11.39 -25.47
C THR A 304 8.84 10.93 -26.66
N THR A 305 9.09 11.45 -27.84
CA THR A 305 8.36 11.11 -29.08
C THR A 305 8.50 9.62 -29.41
N LEU A 306 9.71 9.10 -29.39
CA LEU A 306 9.99 7.69 -29.61
C LEU A 306 9.22 6.80 -28.64
N ARG A 307 9.22 7.14 -27.35
CA ARG A 307 8.55 6.34 -26.30
C ARG A 307 7.03 6.37 -26.45
N LEU A 308 6.45 7.50 -26.85
CA LEU A 308 5.02 7.62 -27.12
C LEU A 308 4.57 6.83 -28.35
N GLN A 309 5.47 6.62 -29.30
CA GLN A 309 5.20 5.81 -30.49
C GLN A 309 5.37 4.31 -30.25
N THR A 310 6.35 3.92 -29.44
CA THR A 310 6.80 2.51 -29.37
C THR A 310 6.47 1.79 -28.06
N THR A 311 6.30 2.53 -26.95
CA THR A 311 6.22 1.92 -25.62
C THR A 311 4.82 2.02 -25.01
N ASN A 312 4.35 3.24 -24.75
CA ASN A 312 2.98 3.51 -24.27
C ASN A 312 2.61 4.98 -24.47
N GLY A 313 1.31 5.29 -24.42
CA GLY A 313 0.78 6.64 -24.65
C GLY A 313 0.79 7.55 -23.42
N ARG A 314 1.41 7.19 -22.31
CA ARG A 314 1.45 7.97 -21.06
C ARG A 314 2.37 9.19 -21.21
N PHE A 315 1.87 10.23 -21.88
CA PHE A 315 2.70 11.35 -22.34
C PHE A 315 3.39 12.10 -21.19
N SER A 316 2.73 12.34 -20.05
CA SER A 316 3.35 13.00 -18.91
C SER A 316 4.40 12.14 -18.23
N GLN A 317 4.15 10.83 -18.10
CA GLN A 317 5.12 9.88 -17.56
C GLN A 317 6.35 9.79 -18.45
N MET A 318 6.18 9.58 -19.76
CA MET A 318 7.30 9.46 -20.71
C MET A 318 8.13 10.74 -20.79
N SER A 319 7.47 11.90 -20.81
CA SER A 319 8.16 13.19 -20.78
C SER A 319 8.98 13.36 -19.52
N LEU A 320 8.44 12.98 -18.34
CA LEU A 320 9.18 13.13 -17.08
C LEU A 320 10.33 12.13 -16.98
N LEU A 321 10.15 10.90 -17.47
CA LEU A 321 11.25 9.91 -17.55
C LEU A 321 12.38 10.43 -18.44
N CYS A 322 12.09 10.82 -19.68
CA CYS A 322 13.10 11.32 -20.62
C CYS A 322 13.75 12.63 -20.13
N LEU A 323 13.01 13.50 -19.43
CA LEU A 323 13.58 14.72 -18.87
C LEU A 323 14.62 14.44 -17.80
N MET A 324 14.32 13.52 -16.85
CA MET A 324 15.22 13.20 -15.75
C MET A 324 16.47 12.48 -16.23
N ASP A 325 16.35 11.61 -17.24
CA ASP A 325 17.51 10.93 -17.84
C ASP A 325 18.43 11.90 -18.59
N THR A 326 17.88 13.01 -19.14
CA THR A 326 18.70 14.06 -19.75
C THR A 326 19.50 14.88 -18.72
N ILE A 327 18.97 15.03 -17.48
CA ILE A 327 19.65 15.77 -16.41
C ILE A 327 20.75 14.94 -15.72
N ASN A 328 20.89 13.64 -16.07
CA ASN A 328 21.91 12.73 -15.56
C ASN A 328 21.69 12.27 -14.10
N PRO A 329 22.55 11.39 -13.53
CA PRO A 329 22.31 10.67 -12.26
C PRO A 329 21.83 11.52 -11.09
N LEU A 330 22.12 12.82 -11.08
CA LEU A 330 21.69 13.72 -10.03
C LEU A 330 20.15 13.89 -9.99
N GLY A 331 19.53 14.08 -11.17
CA GLY A 331 18.07 14.21 -11.26
C GLY A 331 17.36 12.93 -10.80
N PHE A 332 17.88 11.80 -11.22
CA PHE A 332 17.41 10.47 -10.84
C PHE A 332 17.47 10.26 -9.32
N ARG A 333 18.61 10.55 -8.67
CA ARG A 333 18.82 10.37 -7.23
C ARG A 333 17.97 11.29 -6.37
N LEU A 334 17.77 12.54 -6.79
CA LEU A 334 17.00 13.55 -6.05
C LEU A 334 15.49 13.45 -6.28
N SER A 335 15.05 12.77 -7.34
CA SER A 335 13.63 12.70 -7.73
C SER A 335 12.73 12.17 -6.62
N VAL A 336 13.16 11.15 -5.87
CA VAL A 336 12.41 10.58 -4.75
C VAL A 336 12.13 11.65 -3.69
N GLY A 337 13.17 12.37 -3.23
CA GLY A 337 13.02 13.42 -2.23
C GLY A 337 12.10 14.54 -2.69
N ILE A 338 12.31 15.03 -3.92
CA ILE A 338 11.47 16.07 -4.51
C ILE A 338 10.01 15.65 -4.58
N CYS A 339 9.74 14.43 -5.08
CA CYS A 339 8.39 13.89 -5.19
C CYS A 339 7.72 13.73 -3.82
N GLN A 340 8.43 13.27 -2.80
CA GLN A 340 7.88 13.11 -1.44
C GLN A 340 7.56 14.46 -0.79
N ILE A 341 8.42 15.47 -0.94
CA ILE A 341 8.16 16.83 -0.46
C ILE A 341 6.94 17.40 -1.16
N LEU A 342 6.87 17.30 -2.49
CA LEU A 342 5.74 17.82 -3.27
C LEU A 342 4.43 17.08 -2.94
N LEU A 343 4.48 15.76 -2.71
CA LEU A 343 3.31 14.99 -2.29
C LEU A 343 2.78 15.48 -0.94
N PHE A 344 3.65 15.67 0.04
CA PHE A 344 3.27 16.17 1.35
C PHE A 344 2.69 17.61 1.29
N LEU A 345 3.37 18.51 0.58
CA LEU A 345 2.92 19.90 0.42
C LEU A 345 1.60 19.99 -0.34
N SER A 346 1.44 19.25 -1.44
CA SER A 346 0.20 19.24 -2.22
C SER A 346 -0.97 18.67 -1.41
N LEU A 347 -0.73 17.63 -0.63
CA LEU A 347 -1.72 17.06 0.29
C LEU A 347 -2.16 18.08 1.35
N PHE A 348 -1.21 18.80 1.96
CA PHE A 348 -1.51 19.88 2.90
C PHE A 348 -2.39 20.96 2.25
N LEU A 349 -2.06 21.38 1.02
CA LEU A 349 -2.84 22.36 0.28
C LEU A 349 -4.25 21.85 -0.05
N ALA A 350 -4.38 20.60 -0.47
CA ALA A 350 -5.67 19.96 -0.75
C ALA A 350 -6.57 19.95 0.47
N ILE A 351 -6.09 19.46 1.61
CA ILE A 351 -6.86 19.42 2.86
C ILE A 351 -7.21 20.84 3.31
N ARG A 352 -6.26 21.78 3.23
CA ARG A 352 -6.50 23.18 3.59
C ARG A 352 -7.60 23.84 2.76
N SER A 353 -7.78 23.44 1.51
CA SER A 353 -8.82 24.01 0.65
C SER A 353 -10.24 23.53 0.99
N LEU A 354 -10.34 22.36 1.63
CA LEU A 354 -11.62 21.75 1.98
C LEU A 354 -12.19 22.24 3.32
N PHE A 355 -11.34 22.83 4.19
CA PHE A 355 -11.74 23.17 5.55
C PHE A 355 -11.54 24.65 5.88
N PRO A 356 -12.32 25.21 6.84
CA PRO A 356 -12.23 26.60 7.25
C PRO A 356 -10.85 26.99 7.77
N SER A 357 -10.45 28.23 7.54
CA SER A 357 -9.10 28.77 7.80
C SER A 357 -8.67 28.86 9.28
N GLY A 358 -9.59 28.63 10.23
CA GLY A 358 -9.32 28.86 11.67
C GLY A 358 -8.43 27.83 12.37
N LEU A 359 -8.23 26.62 11.79
CA LEU A 359 -7.55 25.51 12.46
C LEU A 359 -6.37 24.98 11.64
N ARG A 360 -5.46 25.87 11.23
CA ARG A 360 -4.29 25.53 10.39
C ARG A 360 -3.44 24.40 10.98
N SER A 361 -3.30 24.37 12.28
CA SER A 361 -2.52 23.34 13.00
C SER A 361 -3.13 21.94 12.89
N LEU A 362 -4.44 21.81 13.07
CA LEU A 362 -5.13 20.52 12.89
C LEU A 362 -5.12 20.05 11.42
N ILE A 363 -5.19 20.99 10.47
CA ILE A 363 -5.08 20.69 9.04
C ILE A 363 -3.70 20.13 8.72
N ALA A 364 -2.63 20.73 9.27
CA ALA A 364 -1.27 20.22 9.11
C ALA A 364 -1.09 18.84 9.75
N GLY A 365 -1.66 18.62 10.94
CA GLY A 365 -1.69 17.32 11.60
C GLY A 365 -2.44 16.26 10.78
N ALA A 366 -3.59 16.60 10.21
CA ALA A 366 -4.36 15.73 9.33
C ALA A 366 -3.56 15.34 8.06
N ALA A 367 -2.90 16.30 7.43
CA ALA A 367 -2.06 16.03 6.26
C ALA A 367 -0.89 15.09 6.61
N SER A 368 -0.22 15.33 7.73
CA SER A 368 0.85 14.48 8.23
C SER A 368 0.37 13.05 8.49
N LEU A 369 -0.80 12.89 9.10
CA LEU A 369 -1.37 11.59 9.42
C LEU A 369 -1.75 10.81 8.15
N ILE A 370 -2.42 11.47 7.18
CA ILE A 370 -2.75 10.84 5.89
C ILE A 370 -1.47 10.44 5.16
N TYR A 371 -0.46 11.29 5.14
CA TYR A 371 0.81 10.99 4.50
C TYR A 371 1.45 9.74 5.10
N LEU A 372 1.59 9.66 6.43
CA LEU A 372 2.13 8.48 7.10
C LEU A 372 1.28 7.23 6.88
N LEU A 373 -0.05 7.37 6.90
CA LEU A 373 -0.96 6.27 6.63
C LEU A 373 -0.77 5.72 5.21
N VAL A 374 -0.59 6.61 4.23
CA VAL A 374 -0.29 6.22 2.85
C VAL A 374 1.03 5.48 2.79
N LEU A 375 2.10 5.98 3.42
CA LEU A 375 3.40 5.30 3.44
C LEU A 375 3.32 3.89 4.04
N VAL A 376 2.53 3.71 5.09
CA VAL A 376 2.34 2.40 5.74
C VAL A 376 1.47 1.47 4.89
N SER A 377 0.51 1.99 4.14
CA SER A 377 -0.42 1.19 3.33
C SER A 377 0.11 0.80 1.96
N VAL A 378 1.21 1.39 1.49
CA VAL A 378 1.85 0.99 0.22
C VAL A 378 2.22 -0.50 0.25
N PRO A 379 1.73 -1.35 -0.65
CA PRO A 379 2.09 -2.78 -0.66
C PRO A 379 3.59 -3.00 -0.80
N TYR A 380 4.24 -2.30 -1.71
CA TYR A 380 5.68 -2.39 -1.99
C TYR A 380 6.32 -1.01 -2.05
N ILE A 381 6.98 -0.60 -0.95
CA ILE A 381 7.63 0.71 -0.84
C ILE A 381 8.70 0.90 -1.91
N ALA A 382 9.55 -0.11 -2.12
CA ALA A 382 10.64 -0.09 -3.07
C ALA A 382 10.16 0.21 -4.49
N HIS A 383 9.17 -0.54 -4.98
CA HIS A 383 8.66 -0.40 -6.35
C HIS A 383 7.86 0.86 -6.61
N THR A 384 7.19 1.37 -5.56
CA THR A 384 6.19 2.43 -5.70
C THR A 384 6.77 3.81 -5.39
N LEU A 385 7.64 3.90 -4.37
CA LEU A 385 8.10 5.18 -3.86
C LEU A 385 9.59 5.44 -4.10
N ILE A 386 10.39 4.41 -4.43
CA ILE A 386 11.84 4.53 -4.54
C ILE A 386 12.31 4.21 -5.96
N TRP A 387 11.92 3.06 -6.53
CA TRP A 387 12.30 2.72 -7.91
C TRP A 387 11.78 3.78 -8.89
N TYR A 388 12.70 4.35 -9.65
CA TYR A 388 12.45 5.55 -10.45
C TYR A 388 11.30 5.43 -11.43
N SER A 389 11.33 4.45 -12.33
CA SER A 389 10.26 4.26 -13.33
C SER A 389 8.90 3.97 -12.69
N GLY A 390 8.88 3.26 -11.56
CA GLY A 390 7.67 3.00 -10.79
C GLY A 390 7.14 4.26 -10.09
N MET A 391 8.01 4.99 -9.42
CA MET A 391 7.69 6.20 -8.66
C MET A 391 7.16 7.31 -9.58
N VAL A 392 7.79 7.54 -10.73
CA VAL A 392 7.37 8.55 -11.73
C VAL A 392 5.98 8.23 -12.32
N THR A 393 5.60 6.98 -12.40
CA THR A 393 4.25 6.59 -12.84
C THR A 393 3.16 6.99 -11.86
N VAL A 394 3.46 6.99 -10.56
CA VAL A 394 2.46 7.02 -9.50
C VAL A 394 2.48 8.33 -8.71
N VAL A 395 3.62 8.71 -8.13
CA VAL A 395 3.67 9.83 -7.18
C VAL A 395 3.30 11.18 -7.79
N PRO A 396 3.77 11.55 -9.01
CA PRO A 396 3.35 12.78 -9.65
C PRO A 396 1.84 12.84 -9.91
N SER A 397 1.19 11.69 -10.21
CA SER A 397 -0.26 11.65 -10.42
C SER A 397 -1.04 11.93 -9.12
N LEU A 398 -0.54 11.50 -7.96
CA LEU A 398 -1.12 11.83 -6.65
C LEU A 398 -0.92 13.31 -6.30
N ILE A 399 0.24 13.88 -6.65
CA ILE A 399 0.50 15.32 -6.52
C ILE A 399 -0.49 16.11 -7.38
N GLY A 400 -0.68 15.72 -8.64
CA GLY A 400 -1.65 16.32 -9.55
C GLY A 400 -3.08 16.26 -9.02
N PHE A 401 -3.50 15.11 -8.47
CA PHE A 401 -4.79 14.95 -7.79
C PHE A 401 -4.96 15.98 -6.65
N ASN A 402 -3.98 16.11 -5.77
CA ASN A 402 -4.03 17.05 -4.66
C ASN A 402 -4.12 18.50 -5.12
N ILE A 403 -3.35 18.87 -6.15
CA ILE A 403 -3.37 20.21 -6.74
C ILE A 403 -4.75 20.50 -7.37
N LEU A 404 -5.35 19.52 -8.04
CA LEU A 404 -6.71 19.65 -8.59
C LEU A 404 -7.74 19.90 -7.49
N ILE A 405 -7.71 19.12 -6.41
CA ILE A 405 -8.58 19.35 -5.24
C ILE A 405 -8.36 20.76 -4.70
N PHE A 406 -7.11 21.18 -4.51
CA PHE A 406 -6.79 22.54 -4.04
C PHE A 406 -7.37 23.61 -4.97
N LEU A 407 -7.16 23.53 -6.27
CA LEU A 407 -7.63 24.53 -7.23
C LEU A 407 -9.16 24.56 -7.36
N CYS A 408 -9.80 23.39 -7.33
CA CYS A 408 -11.26 23.30 -7.42
C CYS A 408 -11.95 23.86 -6.19
N PHE A 409 -11.47 23.55 -4.98
CA PHE A 409 -12.13 23.90 -3.73
C PHE A 409 -11.59 25.15 -3.05
N ARG A 410 -10.47 25.72 -3.54
CA ARG A 410 -9.96 26.99 -3.02
C ARG A 410 -11.01 28.09 -3.15
N ASN A 411 -11.37 28.70 -2.01
CA ASN A 411 -12.32 29.81 -1.95
C ASN A 411 -11.65 31.12 -2.42
N ASN A 412 -12.01 31.60 -3.60
CA ASN A 412 -11.56 32.89 -4.11
C ASN A 412 -12.49 33.99 -3.56
N LYS A 413 -12.08 34.67 -2.50
CA LYS A 413 -12.80 35.82 -1.94
C LYS A 413 -12.96 37.00 -2.91
N HIS A 414 -12.12 37.07 -3.95
CA HIS A 414 -12.22 38.11 -4.99
C HIS A 414 -13.28 37.71 -6.02
N LYS A 415 -14.29 38.57 -6.16
CA LYS A 415 -15.43 38.42 -7.08
C LYS A 415 -15.06 38.43 -8.58
N SER A 416 -13.84 38.82 -8.95
CA SER A 416 -13.42 38.77 -10.35
C SER A 416 -13.12 37.32 -10.76
N PHE A 417 -13.90 36.82 -11.70
CA PHE A 417 -13.64 35.55 -12.37
C PHE A 417 -12.30 35.65 -13.14
N SER A 418 -11.23 35.17 -12.52
CA SER A 418 -9.94 35.14 -13.20
C SER A 418 -9.89 33.95 -14.14
N PHE A 419 -9.71 34.16 -15.44
CA PHE A 419 -9.53 33.11 -16.47
C PHE A 419 -8.39 32.15 -16.11
N TRP A 420 -7.38 32.62 -15.41
CA TRP A 420 -6.19 31.82 -15.08
C TRP A 420 -6.48 30.63 -14.18
N VAL A 421 -7.49 30.71 -13.31
CA VAL A 421 -7.82 29.58 -12.40
C VAL A 421 -8.42 28.41 -13.16
N PRO A 422 -9.47 28.57 -13.98
CA PRO A 422 -9.97 27.49 -14.85
C PRO A 422 -8.92 26.96 -15.83
N ALA A 423 -8.11 27.85 -16.43
CA ALA A 423 -7.02 27.44 -17.30
C ALA A 423 -6.02 26.54 -16.56
N GLY A 424 -5.63 26.93 -15.34
CA GLY A 424 -4.77 26.11 -14.47
C GLY A 424 -5.40 24.77 -14.11
N VAL A 425 -6.70 24.73 -13.80
CA VAL A 425 -7.45 23.49 -13.55
C VAL A 425 -7.41 22.57 -14.77
N PHE A 426 -7.68 23.12 -15.96
CA PHE A 426 -7.63 22.35 -17.21
C PHE A 426 -6.24 21.77 -17.46
N ILE A 427 -5.19 22.61 -17.39
CA ILE A 427 -3.81 22.20 -17.66
C ILE A 427 -3.37 21.10 -16.68
N ILE A 428 -3.62 21.28 -15.40
CA ILE A 428 -3.22 20.29 -14.39
C ILE A 428 -4.02 18.99 -14.58
N ALA A 429 -5.31 19.06 -14.87
CA ALA A 429 -6.14 17.89 -15.15
C ALA A 429 -5.64 17.11 -16.38
N PHE A 430 -5.34 17.85 -17.45
CA PHE A 430 -4.83 17.28 -18.69
C PHE A 430 -3.45 16.63 -18.52
N ILE A 431 -2.50 17.33 -17.86
CA ILE A 431 -1.17 16.77 -17.57
C ILE A 431 -1.28 15.56 -16.65
N ASN A 432 -2.15 15.62 -15.63
CA ASN A 432 -2.32 14.52 -14.68
C ASN A 432 -2.81 13.24 -15.37
N ALA A 433 -3.68 13.38 -16.37
CA ALA A 433 -4.17 12.28 -17.17
C ALA A 433 -3.08 11.57 -18.00
N GLY A 434 -1.94 12.20 -18.25
CA GLY A 434 -0.83 11.59 -18.95
C GLY A 434 0.09 10.69 -18.12
N PHE A 435 -0.19 10.46 -16.82
CA PHE A 435 0.67 9.62 -15.97
C PHE A 435 0.27 8.14 -15.96
N ASN A 436 -1.00 7.84 -15.75
CA ASN A 436 -1.48 6.45 -15.82
C ASN A 436 -3.01 6.37 -15.92
N GLU A 437 -3.49 5.29 -16.51
CA GLU A 437 -4.90 5.05 -16.81
C GLU A 437 -5.76 4.91 -15.54
N THR A 438 -5.15 4.49 -14.42
CA THR A 438 -5.83 4.31 -13.11
C THR A 438 -6.28 5.65 -12.56
N ILE A 439 -5.40 6.66 -12.53
CA ILE A 439 -5.76 7.98 -12.03
C ILE A 439 -6.82 8.64 -12.92
N ASP A 440 -6.77 8.39 -14.23
CA ASP A 440 -7.72 8.94 -15.19
C ASP A 440 -9.13 8.42 -14.95
N SER A 441 -9.28 7.10 -14.85
CA SER A 441 -10.59 6.49 -14.59
C SER A 441 -11.17 7.01 -13.26
N MET A 442 -10.33 7.16 -12.24
CA MET A 442 -10.74 7.67 -10.94
C MET A 442 -11.12 9.15 -10.99
N LEU A 443 -10.33 10.00 -11.66
CA LEU A 443 -10.62 11.43 -11.80
C LEU A 443 -11.86 11.69 -12.65
N ILE A 444 -12.01 10.97 -13.76
CA ILE A 444 -13.22 11.05 -14.60
C ILE A 444 -14.43 10.66 -13.76
N GLY A 445 -14.38 9.52 -13.07
CA GLY A 445 -15.47 9.06 -12.19
C GLY A 445 -15.77 10.02 -11.06
N LEU A 446 -14.73 10.47 -10.35
CA LEU A 446 -14.85 11.40 -9.21
C LEU A 446 -15.46 12.74 -9.64
N THR A 447 -14.88 13.38 -10.69
CA THR A 447 -15.35 14.69 -11.15
C THR A 447 -16.75 14.60 -11.72
N PHE A 448 -17.09 13.56 -12.48
CA PHE A 448 -18.42 13.31 -13.00
C PHE A 448 -19.46 13.17 -11.89
N LEU A 449 -19.19 12.34 -10.86
CA LEU A 449 -20.11 12.14 -9.76
C LEU A 449 -20.25 13.41 -8.89
N LEU A 450 -19.18 14.18 -8.69
CA LEU A 450 -19.24 15.48 -8.01
C LEU A 450 -20.02 16.53 -8.81
N ILE A 451 -19.93 16.51 -10.14
CA ILE A 451 -20.77 17.37 -11.00
C ILE A 451 -22.22 17.01 -10.81
N ILE A 452 -22.60 15.73 -10.88
CA ILE A 452 -24.00 15.30 -10.64
C ILE A 452 -24.43 15.73 -9.24
N ALA A 453 -23.63 15.46 -8.20
CA ALA A 453 -23.94 15.85 -6.84
C ALA A 453 -24.14 17.36 -6.68
N SER A 454 -23.45 18.18 -7.48
CA SER A 454 -23.56 19.63 -7.44
C SER A 454 -24.92 20.18 -7.95
N PHE A 455 -25.73 19.36 -8.64
CA PHE A 455 -27.08 19.69 -9.06
C PHE A 455 -28.16 19.23 -8.08
N ILE A 456 -27.78 18.47 -7.04
CA ILE A 456 -28.76 18.01 -6.02
C ILE A 456 -29.17 19.23 -5.16
N PRO A 457 -30.47 19.54 -5.02
CA PRO A 457 -30.94 20.62 -4.18
C PRO A 457 -30.44 20.48 -2.74
N GLY A 458 -29.93 21.57 -2.16
CA GLY A 458 -29.41 21.59 -0.79
C GLY A 458 -27.94 21.21 -0.64
N MET A 459 -27.24 20.76 -1.69
CA MET A 459 -25.78 20.60 -1.65
C MET A 459 -25.07 21.97 -1.75
N PRO A 460 -24.11 22.27 -0.88
CA PRO A 460 -23.48 23.59 -0.82
C PRO A 460 -22.37 23.75 -1.86
N PHE A 461 -22.67 23.48 -3.14
CA PHE A 461 -21.73 23.69 -4.23
C PHE A 461 -21.98 25.03 -4.92
N PRO A 462 -21.14 26.06 -4.70
CA PRO A 462 -21.21 27.29 -5.47
C PRO A 462 -21.02 27.03 -6.98
N ASN A 463 -21.62 27.86 -7.82
CA ASN A 463 -21.48 27.75 -9.29
C ASN A 463 -20.01 27.79 -9.73
N THR A 464 -19.17 28.51 -9.01
CA THR A 464 -17.72 28.58 -9.26
C THR A 464 -17.01 27.23 -9.08
N ILE A 465 -17.39 26.44 -8.09
CA ILE A 465 -16.85 25.09 -7.88
C ILE A 465 -17.38 24.15 -8.97
N ARG A 466 -18.68 24.19 -9.28
CA ARG A 466 -19.27 23.40 -10.38
C ARG A 466 -18.54 23.62 -11.70
N TYR A 467 -18.32 24.88 -12.07
CA TYR A 467 -17.59 25.22 -13.29
C TYR A 467 -16.17 24.64 -13.30
N LYS A 468 -15.42 24.75 -12.18
CA LYS A 468 -14.07 24.19 -12.07
C LYS A 468 -14.09 22.64 -12.18
N LEU A 469 -15.09 21.97 -11.61
CA LEU A 469 -15.25 20.52 -11.74
C LEU A 469 -15.52 20.10 -13.17
N ILE A 470 -16.35 20.86 -13.90
CA ILE A 470 -16.60 20.63 -15.34
C ILE A 470 -15.28 20.79 -16.14
N VAL A 471 -14.53 21.86 -15.87
CA VAL A 471 -13.23 22.10 -16.52
C VAL A 471 -12.23 20.99 -16.20
N ALA A 472 -12.17 20.52 -14.95
CA ALA A 472 -11.34 19.40 -14.56
C ALA A 472 -11.74 18.09 -15.28
N PHE A 473 -13.03 17.81 -15.36
CA PHE A 473 -13.56 16.67 -16.11
C PHE A 473 -13.16 16.71 -17.59
N VAL A 474 -13.35 17.86 -18.25
CA VAL A 474 -13.00 18.04 -19.66
C VAL A 474 -11.50 17.91 -19.87
N GLY A 475 -10.68 18.48 -18.98
CA GLY A 475 -9.22 18.36 -19.03
C GLY A 475 -8.74 16.92 -18.88
N THR A 476 -9.27 16.18 -17.88
CA THR A 476 -8.93 14.77 -17.65
C THR A 476 -9.38 13.90 -18.82
N LEU A 477 -10.61 14.09 -19.31
CA LEU A 477 -11.15 13.34 -20.43
C LEU A 477 -10.34 13.59 -21.72
N GLY A 478 -9.97 14.86 -21.97
CA GLY A 478 -9.14 15.22 -23.12
C GLY A 478 -7.74 14.57 -23.06
N GLY A 479 -7.11 14.58 -21.89
CA GLY A 479 -5.83 13.91 -21.67
C GLY A 479 -5.93 12.39 -21.81
N PHE A 480 -6.98 11.77 -21.28
CA PHE A 480 -7.25 10.34 -21.44
C PHE A 480 -7.45 9.95 -22.92
N ILE A 481 -8.24 10.72 -23.67
CA ILE A 481 -8.45 10.50 -25.10
C ILE A 481 -7.12 10.61 -25.85
N LEU A 482 -6.32 11.63 -25.57
CA LEU A 482 -4.99 11.76 -26.16
C LEU A 482 -4.14 10.53 -25.85
N MET A 483 -4.02 10.14 -24.58
CA MET A 483 -3.24 8.97 -24.16
C MET A 483 -3.70 7.68 -24.87
N ALA A 484 -5.02 7.48 -24.99
CA ALA A 484 -5.60 6.31 -25.65
C ALA A 484 -5.35 6.29 -27.16
N SER A 485 -5.27 7.46 -27.81
CA SER A 485 -5.06 7.60 -29.24
C SER A 485 -3.60 7.47 -29.69
N LEU A 486 -2.65 7.56 -28.76
CA LEU A 486 -1.23 7.47 -29.11
C LEU A 486 -0.81 6.04 -29.51
N PRO A 487 0.04 5.88 -30.54
CA PRO A 487 0.41 4.57 -31.09
C PRO A 487 1.02 3.61 -30.04
N GLY A 488 1.79 4.13 -29.09
CA GLY A 488 2.39 3.34 -28.01
C GLY A 488 1.35 2.64 -27.13
N THR A 489 0.16 3.21 -26.95
CA THR A 489 -0.95 2.53 -26.24
C THR A 489 -1.43 1.31 -27.02
N GLY A 490 -1.61 1.42 -28.32
CA GLY A 490 -1.94 0.30 -29.20
C GLY A 490 -0.86 -0.79 -29.16
N ALA A 491 0.40 -0.41 -29.29
CA ALA A 491 1.54 -1.35 -29.20
C ALA A 491 1.61 -2.07 -27.86
N ARG A 492 1.19 -1.44 -26.78
CA ARG A 492 1.10 -2.06 -25.47
C ARG A 492 -0.06 -3.04 -25.37
N LEU A 493 -1.25 -2.68 -25.81
CA LEU A 493 -2.45 -3.53 -25.74
C LEU A 493 -2.29 -4.82 -26.56
N THR A 494 -1.59 -4.79 -27.69
CA THR A 494 -1.34 -6.00 -28.50
C THR A 494 -0.43 -7.02 -27.82
N ARG A 495 0.30 -6.64 -26.77
CA ARG A 495 1.15 -7.57 -26.00
C ARG A 495 0.38 -8.41 -24.99
N TYR A 496 -0.86 -8.04 -24.69
CA TYR A 496 -1.68 -8.72 -23.68
C TYR A 496 -2.85 -9.45 -24.38
N VAL A 497 -3.30 -10.53 -23.75
CA VAL A 497 -4.47 -11.27 -24.22
C VAL A 497 -5.69 -10.35 -24.14
N GLN A 498 -6.50 -10.32 -25.22
CA GLN A 498 -7.71 -9.49 -25.24
C GLN A 498 -8.66 -9.88 -24.09
N PRO A 499 -9.24 -8.90 -23.39
CA PRO A 499 -10.11 -9.15 -22.25
C PRO A 499 -11.40 -9.84 -22.70
N ASP A 500 -11.87 -10.74 -21.86
CA ASP A 500 -13.22 -11.27 -21.95
C ASP A 500 -14.19 -10.18 -21.45
N LEU A 501 -14.86 -9.52 -22.41
CA LEU A 501 -15.76 -8.39 -22.12
C LEU A 501 -17.01 -8.94 -21.41
N GLY A 502 -17.25 -8.51 -20.16
CA GLY A 502 -18.46 -8.86 -19.43
C GLY A 502 -18.26 -9.07 -17.93
N ILE A 503 -18.89 -10.10 -17.39
CA ILE A 503 -18.85 -10.44 -15.94
C ILE A 503 -17.40 -10.67 -15.46
N GLY A 504 -16.52 -11.16 -16.34
CA GLY A 504 -15.10 -11.37 -16.03
C GLY A 504 -14.40 -10.09 -15.55
N ILE A 505 -14.63 -8.94 -16.21
CA ILE A 505 -14.05 -7.64 -15.80
C ILE A 505 -14.51 -7.26 -14.39
N LEU A 506 -15.81 -7.35 -14.10
CA LEU A 506 -16.33 -7.00 -12.77
C LEU A 506 -15.72 -7.89 -11.67
N LYS A 507 -15.57 -9.19 -11.94
CA LYS A 507 -14.91 -10.11 -11.03
C LYS A 507 -13.45 -9.68 -10.78
N THR A 508 -12.68 -9.42 -11.84
CA THR A 508 -11.28 -8.99 -11.74
C THR A 508 -11.12 -7.66 -11.01
N VAL A 509 -12.01 -6.69 -11.25
CA VAL A 509 -12.06 -5.41 -10.52
C VAL A 509 -12.27 -5.64 -9.03
N PHE A 510 -13.24 -6.48 -8.66
CA PHE A 510 -13.53 -6.76 -7.27
C PHE A 510 -12.41 -7.55 -6.59
N GLU A 511 -11.85 -8.55 -7.24
CA GLU A 511 -10.70 -9.33 -6.74
C GLU A 511 -9.47 -8.46 -6.56
N SER A 512 -9.15 -7.58 -7.52
CA SER A 512 -8.05 -6.61 -7.42
C SER A 512 -8.26 -5.64 -6.26
N GLY A 513 -9.49 -5.17 -6.05
CA GLY A 513 -9.83 -4.30 -4.93
C GLY A 513 -9.62 -5.02 -3.59
N LEU A 514 -10.14 -6.24 -3.44
CA LEU A 514 -9.95 -7.03 -2.22
C LEU A 514 -8.47 -7.36 -1.97
N GLU A 515 -7.74 -7.75 -3.01
CA GLU A 515 -6.30 -8.05 -2.90
C GLU A 515 -5.51 -6.81 -2.46
N THR A 516 -5.82 -5.65 -3.00
CA THR A 516 -5.20 -4.38 -2.61
C THR A 516 -5.43 -4.07 -1.13
N LEU A 517 -6.67 -4.20 -0.66
CA LEU A 517 -6.98 -4.01 0.77
C LEU A 517 -6.29 -5.07 1.65
N ARG A 518 -6.20 -6.28 1.16
CA ARG A 518 -5.51 -7.37 1.84
C ARG A 518 -4.02 -7.07 1.99
N LEU A 519 -3.36 -6.66 0.93
CA LEU A 519 -1.93 -6.35 0.95
C LEU A 519 -1.62 -5.14 1.84
N ALA A 520 -2.47 -4.11 1.80
CA ALA A 520 -2.29 -2.89 2.56
C ALA A 520 -2.64 -3.05 4.05
N PHE A 521 -3.75 -3.70 4.34
CA PHE A 521 -4.39 -3.71 5.66
C PHE A 521 -4.72 -5.12 6.18
N GLY A 522 -4.31 -6.18 5.50
CA GLY A 522 -4.65 -7.54 5.87
C GLY A 522 -3.93 -8.06 7.13
N SER A 523 -2.83 -7.45 7.54
CA SER A 523 -2.20 -7.75 8.82
C SER A 523 -2.95 -7.07 9.98
N VAL A 524 -2.78 -7.56 11.21
CA VAL A 524 -3.37 -6.93 12.40
C VAL A 524 -2.93 -5.47 12.51
N THR A 525 -1.65 -5.21 12.29
CA THR A 525 -1.10 -3.84 12.28
C THR A 525 -1.70 -2.98 11.18
N GLY A 526 -1.91 -3.54 9.99
CA GLY A 526 -2.58 -2.86 8.89
C GLY A 526 -4.04 -2.55 9.21
N MET A 527 -4.78 -3.47 9.84
CA MET A 527 -6.16 -3.23 10.27
C MET A 527 -6.26 -2.10 11.30
N VAL A 528 -5.33 -2.06 12.26
CA VAL A 528 -5.26 -0.94 13.20
C VAL A 528 -4.97 0.37 12.46
N ALA A 529 -4.03 0.37 11.51
CA ALA A 529 -3.75 1.54 10.68
C ALA A 529 -5.00 1.99 9.90
N PHE A 530 -5.76 1.08 9.32
CA PHE A 530 -7.02 1.40 8.63
C PHE A 530 -8.07 1.99 9.59
N SER A 531 -8.18 1.47 10.81
CA SER A 531 -9.10 1.98 11.82
C SER A 531 -8.79 3.40 12.29
N LEU A 532 -7.55 3.86 12.13
CA LEU A 532 -7.16 5.24 12.42
C LEU A 532 -7.82 6.26 11.47
N ILE A 533 -8.25 5.85 10.27
CA ILE A 533 -8.95 6.72 9.33
C ILE A 533 -10.24 7.27 9.97
N PRO A 534 -11.21 6.43 10.40
CA PRO A 534 -12.42 6.93 11.03
C PRO A 534 -12.14 7.56 12.41
N ILE A 535 -11.25 7.01 13.22
CA ILE A 535 -10.97 7.53 14.56
C ILE A 535 -10.40 8.95 14.49
N ALA A 536 -9.36 9.16 13.71
CA ALA A 536 -8.72 10.46 13.60
C ALA A 536 -9.61 11.45 12.83
N GLY A 537 -10.25 11.02 11.75
CA GLY A 537 -11.17 11.86 10.99
C GLY A 537 -12.33 12.37 11.84
N ILE A 538 -13.01 11.49 12.57
CA ILE A 538 -14.09 11.88 13.49
C ILE A 538 -13.56 12.81 14.58
N SER A 539 -12.45 12.46 15.21
CA SER A 539 -11.84 13.23 16.28
C SER A 539 -11.52 14.65 15.83
N ILE A 540 -10.86 14.82 14.68
CA ILE A 540 -10.56 16.14 14.09
C ILE A 540 -11.87 16.89 13.74
N GLY A 541 -12.85 16.18 13.20
CA GLY A 541 -14.14 16.74 12.82
C GLY A 541 -14.92 17.37 13.97
N THR A 542 -14.74 16.88 15.20
CA THR A 542 -15.43 17.45 16.39
C THR A 542 -14.99 18.88 16.71
N GLU A 543 -13.77 19.27 16.37
CA GLU A 543 -13.26 20.64 16.56
C GLU A 543 -13.63 21.58 15.40
N LEU A 544 -14.00 21.03 14.24
CA LEU A 544 -14.28 21.83 13.05
C LEU A 544 -15.71 22.39 13.09
N LYS A 545 -15.83 23.71 13.22
CA LYS A 545 -17.11 24.39 13.18
C LYS A 545 -17.46 24.76 11.73
N PHE A 546 -18.29 23.94 11.08
CA PHE A 546 -18.91 24.28 9.80
C PHE A 546 -20.21 25.06 10.05
N SER A 547 -20.12 26.33 10.45
CA SER A 547 -21.28 27.16 10.79
C SER A 547 -22.22 27.40 9.61
N GLU A 548 -21.66 27.42 8.40
CA GLU A 548 -22.42 27.71 7.17
C GLU A 548 -23.16 26.50 6.59
N ILE A 549 -22.86 25.28 7.05
CA ILE A 549 -23.45 24.05 6.52
C ILE A 549 -24.47 23.50 7.53
N SER A 550 -25.70 23.27 7.08
CA SER A 550 -26.75 22.70 7.93
C SER A 550 -26.40 21.27 8.39
N HIS A 551 -26.95 20.84 9.53
CA HIS A 551 -26.73 19.48 10.05
C HIS A 551 -27.19 18.37 9.07
N VAL A 552 -28.26 18.59 8.32
CA VAL A 552 -28.77 17.65 7.33
C VAL A 552 -27.79 17.52 6.18
N ASN A 553 -27.27 18.66 5.71
CA ASN A 553 -26.29 18.68 4.62
C ASN A 553 -24.96 18.02 5.02
N LYS A 554 -24.47 18.23 6.24
CA LYS A 554 -23.24 17.57 6.75
C LYS A 554 -23.38 16.04 6.73
N ARG A 555 -24.55 15.50 7.13
CA ARG A 555 -24.79 14.06 7.10
C ARG A 555 -24.81 13.53 5.67
N SER A 556 -25.49 14.23 4.77
CA SER A 556 -25.57 13.84 3.36
C SER A 556 -24.22 13.90 2.69
N ILE A 557 -23.41 14.92 2.98
CA ILE A 557 -22.03 15.06 2.48
C ILE A 557 -21.16 13.92 3.00
N SER A 558 -21.20 13.64 4.31
CA SER A 558 -20.41 12.55 4.90
C SER A 558 -20.76 11.20 4.27
N PHE A 559 -22.05 10.85 4.20
CA PHE A 559 -22.49 9.60 3.60
C PHE A 559 -22.18 9.54 2.11
N GLY A 560 -22.44 10.63 1.38
CA GLY A 560 -22.13 10.71 -0.05
C GLY A 560 -20.64 10.52 -0.34
N LEU A 561 -19.75 11.16 0.43
CA LEU A 561 -18.30 10.97 0.31
C LEU A 561 -17.87 9.56 0.68
N PHE A 562 -18.49 8.93 1.67
CA PHE A 562 -18.22 7.55 2.03
C PHE A 562 -18.53 6.58 0.86
N VAL A 563 -19.71 6.72 0.27
CA VAL A 563 -20.12 5.90 -0.89
C VAL A 563 -19.23 6.20 -2.10
N LEU A 564 -18.98 7.48 -2.36
CA LEU A 564 -18.11 7.94 -3.45
C LEU A 564 -16.70 7.36 -3.35
N ALA A 565 -16.14 7.30 -2.13
CA ALA A 565 -14.82 6.73 -1.88
C ALA A 565 -14.73 5.28 -2.38
N TRP A 566 -15.72 4.46 -2.12
CA TRP A 566 -15.75 3.05 -2.56
C TRP A 566 -16.01 2.91 -4.06
N ILE A 567 -16.90 3.72 -4.64
CA ILE A 567 -17.18 3.68 -6.08
C ILE A 567 -15.92 4.07 -6.86
N VAL A 568 -15.29 5.18 -6.48
CA VAL A 568 -14.07 5.66 -7.16
C VAL A 568 -12.90 4.69 -6.94
N TYR A 569 -12.77 4.11 -5.73
CA TYR A 569 -11.79 3.07 -5.44
C TYR A 569 -11.90 1.88 -6.40
N LEU A 570 -13.10 1.31 -6.53
CA LEU A 570 -13.32 0.18 -7.44
C LEU A 570 -13.14 0.59 -8.91
N GLY A 571 -13.55 1.80 -9.29
CA GLY A 571 -13.34 2.36 -10.62
C GLY A 571 -11.86 2.43 -11.02
N GLY A 572 -10.95 2.57 -10.07
CA GLY A 572 -9.51 2.59 -10.31
C GLY A 572 -8.94 1.27 -10.87
N PHE A 573 -9.61 0.14 -10.65
CA PHE A 573 -9.15 -1.17 -11.13
C PHE A 573 -9.64 -1.50 -12.56
N VAL A 574 -10.62 -0.77 -13.06
CA VAL A 574 -11.21 -1.03 -14.40
C VAL A 574 -10.17 -1.02 -15.52
N PRO A 575 -9.26 -0.03 -15.62
CA PRO A 575 -8.28 -0.02 -16.71
C PRO A 575 -7.34 -1.22 -16.69
N ALA A 576 -6.92 -1.67 -15.50
CA ALA A 576 -6.04 -2.83 -15.36
C ALA A 576 -6.78 -4.13 -15.71
N ALA A 577 -8.00 -4.31 -15.22
CA ALA A 577 -8.85 -5.46 -15.56
C ALA A 577 -9.10 -5.53 -17.07
N TYR A 578 -9.38 -4.38 -17.72
CA TYR A 578 -9.59 -4.31 -19.15
C TYR A 578 -8.30 -4.59 -19.95
N ALA A 579 -7.19 -3.93 -19.61
CA ALA A 579 -5.99 -3.98 -20.45
C ALA A 579 -5.13 -5.23 -20.21
N LEU A 580 -5.15 -5.83 -19.00
CA LEU A 580 -4.27 -6.94 -18.63
C LEU A 580 -5.00 -8.27 -18.52
N ASN A 581 -6.33 -8.26 -18.45
CA ASN A 581 -7.16 -9.41 -18.07
C ASN A 581 -6.63 -10.12 -16.80
N ALA A 582 -6.08 -9.35 -15.89
CA ALA A 582 -5.43 -9.81 -14.66
C ALA A 582 -5.57 -8.77 -13.55
N ASN A 583 -5.19 -9.16 -12.34
CA ASN A 583 -5.14 -8.26 -11.20
C ASN A 583 -4.18 -7.08 -11.47
N MET A 584 -4.51 -5.93 -10.90
CA MET A 584 -3.68 -4.73 -11.01
C MET A 584 -2.26 -4.97 -10.48
N PRO A 585 -1.22 -4.52 -11.19
CA PRO A 585 0.15 -4.58 -10.68
C PRO A 585 0.29 -3.88 -9.32
N GLN A 586 0.95 -4.52 -8.38
CA GLN A 586 1.02 -4.09 -6.97
C GLN A 586 1.58 -2.67 -6.80
N ARG A 587 2.52 -2.25 -7.68
CA ARG A 587 3.10 -0.90 -7.68
C ARG A 587 2.08 0.21 -7.97
N THR A 588 0.99 -0.08 -8.70
CA THR A 588 -0.05 0.90 -9.03
C THR A 588 -1.22 0.90 -8.04
N MET A 589 -1.31 -0.09 -7.16
CA MET A 589 -2.36 -0.21 -6.14
C MET A 589 -2.41 0.95 -5.16
N ILE A 590 -1.32 1.70 -5.01
CA ILE A 590 -1.28 2.89 -4.14
C ILE A 590 -2.25 3.97 -4.62
N VAL A 591 -2.51 4.11 -5.92
CA VAL A 591 -3.37 5.17 -6.47
C VAL A 591 -4.81 5.03 -5.97
N PRO A 592 -5.49 3.88 -6.15
CA PRO A 592 -6.83 3.70 -5.58
C PRO A 592 -6.82 3.73 -4.04
N LEU A 593 -5.80 3.19 -3.38
CA LEU A 593 -5.68 3.26 -1.92
C LEU A 593 -5.57 4.70 -1.41
N TYR A 594 -4.76 5.52 -2.04
CA TYR A 594 -4.57 6.93 -1.67
C TYR A 594 -5.90 7.68 -1.72
N ILE A 595 -6.62 7.57 -2.82
CA ILE A 595 -7.89 8.26 -3.01
C ILE A 595 -8.96 7.72 -2.04
N LEU A 596 -9.00 6.41 -1.80
CA LEU A 596 -9.87 5.80 -0.78
C LEU A 596 -9.59 6.39 0.60
N ILE A 597 -8.32 6.37 1.05
CA ILE A 597 -7.90 6.92 2.36
C ILE A 597 -8.28 8.40 2.45
N PHE A 598 -7.97 9.19 1.43
CA PHE A 598 -8.26 10.62 1.41
C PHE A 598 -9.77 10.89 1.53
N LEU A 599 -10.59 10.28 0.67
CA LEU A 599 -12.04 10.51 0.67
C LEU A 599 -12.72 9.97 1.93
N LEU A 600 -12.32 8.79 2.44
CA LEU A 600 -12.82 8.27 3.70
C LEU A 600 -12.46 9.19 4.87
N PHE A 601 -11.23 9.69 4.93
CA PHE A 601 -10.81 10.59 5.98
C PHE A 601 -11.62 11.89 5.97
N VAL A 602 -11.81 12.51 4.80
CA VAL A 602 -12.65 13.70 4.63
C VAL A 602 -14.09 13.42 5.02
N SER A 603 -14.65 12.29 4.60
CA SER A 603 -16.00 11.84 4.99
C SER A 603 -16.14 11.76 6.51
N MET A 604 -15.15 11.15 7.19
CA MET A 604 -15.17 10.99 8.65
C MET A 604 -14.99 12.32 9.39
N ILE A 605 -14.29 13.30 8.83
CA ILE A 605 -14.25 14.66 9.38
C ILE A 605 -15.66 15.28 9.35
N PHE A 606 -16.39 15.15 8.24
CA PHE A 606 -17.79 15.64 8.19
C PHE A 606 -18.69 14.89 9.18
N ALA A 607 -18.52 13.58 9.34
CA ALA A 607 -19.24 12.80 10.35
C ALA A 607 -18.91 13.31 11.77
N GLY A 608 -17.65 13.55 12.08
CA GLY A 608 -17.21 14.09 13.36
C GLY A 608 -17.80 15.46 13.67
N SER A 609 -17.95 16.31 12.67
CA SER A 609 -18.57 17.65 12.85
C SER A 609 -20.05 17.63 13.23
N LEU A 610 -20.72 16.47 13.14
CA LEU A 610 -22.07 16.26 13.64
C LEU A 610 -22.12 15.96 15.15
N ILE A 611 -20.97 15.65 15.72
CA ILE A 611 -20.83 15.21 17.10
C ILE A 611 -20.32 16.40 17.91
N ARG A 612 -21.10 16.81 18.91
CA ARG A 612 -20.63 17.77 19.90
C ARG A 612 -19.90 17.01 21.00
N THR A 613 -18.58 17.12 21.05
CA THR A 613 -17.81 16.64 22.20
C THR A 613 -17.52 17.80 23.14
N HIS A 614 -17.66 17.54 24.42
CA HIS A 614 -17.29 18.49 25.47
C HIS A 614 -15.82 18.35 25.90
N ILE A 615 -15.13 17.33 25.42
CA ILE A 615 -13.72 17.08 25.76
C ILE A 615 -12.84 17.76 24.71
N LYS A 616 -12.33 18.92 25.07
CA LYS A 616 -11.30 19.62 24.28
C LYS A 616 -9.98 18.86 24.35
N GLY A 617 -9.27 18.74 23.24
CA GLY A 617 -7.93 18.13 23.19
C GLY A 617 -7.89 16.66 22.73
N ILE A 618 -9.02 15.96 22.62
CA ILE A 618 -9.07 14.59 22.04
C ILE A 618 -8.35 14.52 20.67
N PRO A 619 -8.57 15.46 19.73
CA PRO A 619 -7.91 15.39 18.43
C PRO A 619 -6.38 15.39 18.52
N TRP A 620 -5.82 16.13 19.45
CA TRP A 620 -4.38 16.23 19.62
C TRP A 620 -3.78 14.92 20.15
N VAL A 621 -4.42 14.31 21.15
CA VAL A 621 -4.02 13.00 21.68
C VAL A 621 -4.14 11.92 20.61
N THR A 622 -5.23 11.94 19.87
CA THR A 622 -5.46 11.00 18.75
C THR A 622 -4.39 11.16 17.68
N LEU A 623 -4.09 12.40 17.28
CA LEU A 623 -3.05 12.70 16.31
C LEU A 623 -1.68 12.19 16.79
N LEU A 624 -1.32 12.45 18.04
CA LEU A 624 -0.05 12.01 18.60
C LEU A 624 0.07 10.47 18.59
N LEU A 625 -0.91 9.78 19.17
CA LEU A 625 -0.89 8.33 19.27
C LEU A 625 -0.91 7.66 17.90
N ALA A 626 -1.77 8.14 16.99
CA ALA A 626 -1.84 7.64 15.63
C ALA A 626 -0.52 7.86 14.88
N THR A 627 0.09 9.04 15.02
CA THR A 627 1.38 9.36 14.39
C THR A 627 2.50 8.47 14.91
N LEU A 628 2.61 8.27 16.22
CA LEU A 628 3.64 7.40 16.81
C LEU A 628 3.47 5.95 16.37
N TYR A 629 2.23 5.48 16.31
CA TYR A 629 1.92 4.14 15.81
C TYR A 629 2.31 3.97 14.34
N LEU A 630 1.85 4.89 13.46
CA LEU A 630 2.17 4.83 12.03
C LEU A 630 3.67 5.01 11.78
N ALA A 631 4.35 5.85 12.57
CA ALA A 631 5.81 5.98 12.52
C ALA A 631 6.50 4.65 12.81
N SER A 632 6.11 3.97 13.88
CA SER A 632 6.70 2.67 14.24
C SER A 632 6.54 1.63 13.13
N LEU A 633 5.36 1.56 12.51
CA LEU A 633 5.11 0.67 11.37
C LEU A 633 5.93 1.07 10.14
N PHE A 634 6.00 2.37 9.84
CA PHE A 634 6.80 2.84 8.73
C PHE A 634 8.27 2.49 8.91
N PHE A 635 8.85 2.76 10.08
CA PHE A 635 10.26 2.42 10.37
C PHE A 635 10.52 0.92 10.28
N ALA A 636 9.61 0.09 10.79
CA ALA A 636 9.74 -1.36 10.70
C ALA A 636 9.77 -1.86 9.25
N ARG A 637 8.92 -1.29 8.38
CA ARG A 637 8.84 -1.65 6.96
C ARG A 637 9.97 -1.04 6.13
N TYR A 638 10.39 0.18 6.47
CA TYR A 638 11.40 0.92 5.74
C TYR A 638 12.82 0.39 5.97
N ASN A 639 13.15 0.00 7.21
CA ASN A 639 14.52 -0.32 7.62
C ASN A 639 15.19 -1.41 6.74
N PRO A 640 14.53 -2.55 6.43
CA PRO A 640 15.11 -3.54 5.51
C PRO A 640 15.30 -2.96 4.10
N VAL A 641 14.34 -2.20 3.58
CA VAL A 641 14.41 -1.60 2.24
C VAL A 641 15.58 -0.64 2.13
N GLY A 642 15.75 0.26 3.10
CA GLY A 642 16.87 1.22 3.10
C GLY A 642 18.25 0.55 3.10
N ARG A 643 18.41 -0.55 3.87
CA ARG A 643 19.68 -1.32 3.89
C ARG A 643 19.95 -1.99 2.55
N ILE A 644 18.95 -2.63 1.94
CA ILE A 644 19.09 -3.30 0.66
C ILE A 644 19.50 -2.30 -0.42
N TYR A 645 18.88 -1.11 -0.47
CA TYR A 645 19.24 -0.07 -1.44
C TYR A 645 20.68 0.45 -1.24
N ALA A 646 21.14 0.59 0.00
CA ALA A 646 22.52 0.98 0.27
C ALA A 646 23.54 -0.09 -0.20
N GLN A 647 23.24 -1.36 0.03
CA GLN A 647 24.06 -2.48 -0.46
C GLN A 647 24.04 -2.56 -1.99
N TYR A 648 22.85 -2.41 -2.60
CA TYR A 648 22.70 -2.38 -4.04
C TYR A 648 23.52 -1.24 -4.67
N ALA A 649 23.44 -0.03 -4.13
CA ALA A 649 24.21 1.10 -4.62
C ALA A 649 25.73 0.82 -4.61
N THR A 650 26.25 0.24 -3.52
CA THR A 650 27.67 -0.11 -3.41
C THR A 650 28.07 -1.16 -4.46
N GLY A 651 27.27 -2.19 -4.65
CA GLY A 651 27.48 -3.22 -5.66
C GLY A 651 27.43 -2.67 -7.08
N PHE A 652 26.41 -1.82 -7.34
CA PHE A 652 26.24 -1.17 -8.63
C PHE A 652 27.41 -0.26 -8.98
N ASP A 653 27.82 0.63 -8.07
CA ASP A 653 28.93 1.58 -8.30
C ASP A 653 30.24 0.83 -8.59
N ARG A 654 30.49 -0.30 -7.91
CA ARG A 654 31.64 -1.19 -8.20
C ARG A 654 31.53 -1.80 -9.60
N ARG A 655 30.35 -2.32 -9.97
CA ARG A 655 30.10 -2.91 -11.29
C ARG A 655 30.29 -1.87 -12.39
N GLU A 656 29.76 -0.65 -12.19
CA GLU A 656 29.88 0.46 -13.14
C GLU A 656 31.36 0.81 -13.40
N LEU A 657 32.21 0.86 -12.35
CA LEU A 657 33.66 1.07 -12.52
C LEU A 657 34.29 -0.01 -13.37
N ILE A 658 33.96 -1.28 -13.19
CA ILE A 658 34.46 -2.40 -13.99
C ILE A 658 34.03 -2.25 -15.46
N ILE A 659 32.79 -1.89 -15.72
CA ILE A 659 32.26 -1.68 -17.08
C ILE A 659 32.98 -0.51 -17.75
N MET A 660 33.13 0.61 -17.05
CA MET A 660 33.82 1.79 -17.59
C MET A 660 35.31 1.55 -17.88
N GLN A 661 35.98 0.77 -17.02
CA GLN A 661 37.35 0.36 -17.27
C GLN A 661 37.47 -0.53 -18.51
N ALA A 662 36.61 -1.54 -18.64
CA ALA A 662 36.58 -2.43 -19.82
C ALA A 662 36.30 -1.67 -21.11
N LYS A 663 35.41 -0.67 -21.08
CA LYS A 663 35.15 0.23 -22.20
C LYS A 663 36.39 1.06 -22.55
N ALA A 664 37.11 1.60 -21.56
CA ALA A 664 38.33 2.37 -21.75
C ALA A 664 39.47 1.49 -22.36
N ASP A 665 39.51 0.21 -21.96
CA ASP A 665 40.45 -0.78 -22.49
C ASP A 665 40.06 -1.30 -23.90
N GLY A 666 38.94 -0.83 -24.46
CA GLY A 666 38.42 -1.19 -25.80
C GLY A 666 37.91 -2.61 -25.91
N LEU A 667 37.49 -3.23 -24.81
CA LEU A 667 36.91 -4.57 -24.81
C LEU A 667 35.53 -4.56 -25.46
N PRO A 668 35.17 -5.51 -26.34
CA PRO A 668 33.86 -5.55 -26.99
C PRO A 668 32.76 -6.09 -26.07
N ILE A 669 33.12 -6.91 -25.09
CA ILE A 669 32.23 -7.59 -24.17
C ILE A 669 32.82 -7.53 -22.75
N ILE A 670 31.97 -7.32 -21.76
CA ILE A 670 32.33 -7.43 -20.34
C ILE A 670 31.37 -8.34 -19.60
N GLU A 671 31.92 -9.29 -18.87
CA GLU A 671 31.17 -10.12 -17.94
C GLU A 671 31.31 -9.55 -16.52
N VAL A 672 30.17 -9.29 -15.89
CA VAL A 672 30.07 -8.68 -14.55
C VAL A 672 29.44 -9.64 -13.54
N GLY A 673 29.90 -9.57 -12.29
CA GLY A 673 29.32 -10.36 -11.21
C GLY A 673 27.90 -9.92 -10.85
N PRO A 674 27.10 -10.82 -10.22
CA PRO A 674 25.78 -10.51 -9.71
C PRO A 674 25.86 -9.46 -8.59
N ILE A 675 24.84 -8.62 -8.50
CA ILE A 675 24.65 -7.68 -7.38
C ILE A 675 23.31 -7.94 -6.69
N LEU A 676 23.27 -7.66 -5.39
CA LEU A 676 22.04 -7.79 -4.63
C LEU A 676 20.99 -6.81 -5.20
N SER A 677 19.96 -7.32 -5.87
CA SER A 677 18.85 -6.49 -6.33
C SER A 677 17.97 -6.08 -5.14
N PRO A 678 17.44 -4.84 -5.11
CA PRO A 678 16.57 -4.37 -4.05
C PRO A 678 15.31 -5.21 -3.85
N GLU A 679 14.90 -5.97 -4.84
CA GLU A 679 13.83 -6.96 -4.72
C GLU A 679 14.02 -8.09 -5.74
N LEU A 680 13.71 -9.31 -5.30
CA LEU A 680 13.75 -10.55 -6.09
C LEU A 680 12.87 -10.52 -7.37
N LEU A 681 12.04 -9.51 -7.55
CA LEU A 681 11.10 -9.35 -8.67
C LEU A 681 11.70 -8.69 -9.91
N PHE A 682 12.84 -8.00 -9.78
CA PHE A 682 13.48 -7.37 -10.93
C PHE A 682 14.68 -8.19 -11.37
N GLY A 683 14.61 -8.68 -12.60
CA GLY A 683 15.75 -9.30 -13.22
C GLY A 683 16.88 -8.28 -13.36
N ASP A 684 18.05 -8.60 -12.84
CA ASP A 684 19.28 -7.91 -13.16
C ASP A 684 19.74 -8.27 -14.58
N ILE A 685 20.86 -7.76 -15.04
CA ILE A 685 21.57 -8.24 -16.22
C ILE A 685 21.72 -9.75 -16.14
N LYS A 686 21.55 -10.46 -17.25
CA LYS A 686 21.68 -11.91 -17.35
C LYS A 686 22.87 -12.31 -18.23
N SER A 687 23.20 -13.60 -18.25
CA SER A 687 24.26 -14.13 -19.11
C SER A 687 23.92 -14.04 -20.60
N SER A 688 22.63 -14.11 -20.98
CA SER A 688 22.20 -14.00 -22.38
C SER A 688 22.20 -12.56 -22.88
N SER A 689 22.95 -12.29 -23.95
CA SER A 689 22.92 -10.99 -24.65
C SER A 689 21.54 -10.63 -25.21
N ASP A 690 20.68 -11.63 -25.51
CA ASP A 690 19.34 -11.41 -26.02
C ASP A 690 18.34 -10.95 -24.97
N TYR A 691 18.70 -11.05 -23.70
CA TYR A 691 17.85 -10.54 -22.64
C TYR A 691 17.69 -9.02 -22.78
N TRP A 692 16.46 -8.56 -22.77
CA TRP A 692 16.16 -7.16 -23.10
C TRP A 692 16.79 -6.12 -22.17
N VAL A 693 17.01 -6.46 -20.87
CA VAL A 693 17.72 -5.57 -19.94
C VAL A 693 19.19 -5.43 -20.36
N ASN A 694 19.82 -6.55 -20.79
CA ASN A 694 21.19 -6.51 -21.31
C ASN A 694 21.30 -5.62 -22.53
N LYS A 695 20.35 -5.73 -23.48
CA LYS A 695 20.32 -4.85 -24.66
C LYS A 695 20.23 -3.37 -24.27
N CYS A 696 19.42 -3.04 -23.28
CA CYS A 696 19.32 -1.66 -22.80
C CYS A 696 20.58 -1.21 -22.07
N ALA A 697 21.20 -2.08 -21.23
CA ALA A 697 22.46 -1.79 -20.57
C ALA A 697 23.61 -1.63 -21.59
N THR A 698 23.67 -2.51 -22.62
CA THR A 698 24.62 -2.42 -23.73
C THR A 698 24.50 -1.07 -24.44
N ASN A 699 23.29 -0.63 -24.78
CA ASN A 699 23.08 0.68 -25.40
C ASN A 699 23.46 1.85 -24.48
N TYR A 700 23.22 1.72 -23.18
CA TYR A 700 23.58 2.76 -22.21
C TYR A 700 25.10 2.90 -22.04
N TYR A 701 25.81 1.78 -21.91
CA TYR A 701 27.26 1.76 -21.70
C TYR A 701 28.07 1.79 -23.00
N ASP A 702 27.48 1.52 -24.16
CA ASP A 702 28.15 1.32 -25.47
C ASP A 702 29.19 0.16 -25.43
N ILE A 703 28.91 -0.90 -24.70
CA ILE A 703 29.67 -2.14 -24.60
C ILE A 703 28.74 -3.28 -24.25
N ASP A 704 28.94 -4.49 -24.80
CA ASP A 704 28.07 -5.65 -24.48
C ASP A 704 28.30 -6.09 -23.02
N VAL A 705 27.29 -5.91 -22.18
CA VAL A 705 27.34 -6.23 -20.74
C VAL A 705 26.56 -7.49 -20.48
N ARG A 706 27.20 -8.48 -19.88
CA ARG A 706 26.61 -9.78 -19.54
C ARG A 706 26.89 -10.12 -18.08
N LEU A 707 26.02 -10.92 -17.47
CA LEU A 707 26.29 -11.52 -16.18
C LEU A 707 27.25 -12.71 -16.38
N GLN A 708 28.19 -12.86 -15.49
CA GLN A 708 29.02 -14.06 -15.43
C GLN A 708 28.10 -15.30 -15.29
N PRO A 709 28.36 -16.37 -16.07
CA PRO A 709 27.56 -17.58 -16.06
C PRO A 709 27.56 -18.28 -14.70
#